data_8c6271609cdf57a6e9f67baa2d36a1b1
#
_entry.id   8c6271609cdf57a6e9f67baa2d36a1b1
#
_cell.length_a   1.000
_cell.length_b   1.000
_cell.length_c   1.000
_cell.angle_alpha   90.00
_cell.angle_beta   90.00
_cell.angle_gamma   90.00
#
_symmetry.space_group_name_H-M   'P 1'
#
loop_
_entity.id
_entity.type
_entity.pdbx_description
1 polymer ?
#
loop_
_entity_poly.entity_id
_entity_poly.type
_entity_poly.pdbx_seq_one_letter_code
_entity_poly.pdbx_strand_id
1 'polypeptide(L)'
;MKGFNFEKNLSHQSHAVDSTIAVFENISLVQPTEVDKNYINPTFDFLSDWAYPRNLRAIQESNGIDEKIKRNSNIIDIMMETGTGKTYTYAKTIFELNKNYGIFKFIVVVPTLSIKAGTIDFLKSDSSREHFKEQYGKVLHLHIVESQKNNKSKKSFIPPAVSSFVNAGNFEKNSIQVMIINAGMINSETMQKSFDKGLFDKYTVPFDAIGATKPFMIIDEPHKFAQGNKTWENIQKMKPQFILRYGATFQGYENLIYKLTAVDSFNRNLVKGVIGHITEFESGKNAIVKLSDIDGAEAIFKLKENNTEKTFRLKEKDSFAKVHIQMTDLILEKISGKQTNKVVLLSNGKELRRDESINPYSYAESLQEIMIQKAIKHHFEIEKELLTREVKIKPLTLFFIDNIDEYRNKEGYIRKTVEQYIEAEIKELLKTEKDIFYKSYLEKTLIDVSATHAGYFSKDNTEKDEAIEKEINEILHDKQAMLDLENPRRFIFSKWTLREGWDNPNVFQICKLRSSGSEISKLQEVGRGLRLPVNEYGNRVKDEQFYLNYFVDFTESDFVDKLVSEINQKSGAVSIDETPVLLTDNMIKQIIEKYDFDDANVLLQKLIMEDKVIDFSRKFLEGGFEFIKQNYPRIFEGVNSNKVRKATDPKKKIAVRTEKYQELKDLWEKLNEKVILEYKFDNEAEFKTLFTEFLKAQKDNFKSDGINERISKIEIKDNKAVANEPESVYNRKTANISIMKYSDFLKELSKSLNINISTLHQSIIDAETEINKYLNQTTLRIIKQDFDFYLMSQAFDKYSIEYKKVSNSIHPTKLTDDKGNVLKEISASDVGVLFSDEDVAKSYFFEELYYDSDLEKTNIITEIKEVIVFTKIPKNSIKIPVAGGKSYSPDFAYVLKFKDGEQKLNLIVETKDVNSKDILRDEEKFKIKHAEKFFDGKVKIEFKTQFTNNKIVDLIKEIAIDE
;
A
#
# COMPACT_ATOMS: atom_id res chain seq x y z
N MET A 1 -7.64 6.95 15.89
CA MET A 1 -7.02 7.36 14.59
C MET A 1 -8.04 8.17 13.80
N LYS A 2 -7.66 9.33 13.23
CA LYS A 2 -8.56 10.16 12.37
C LYS A 2 -8.93 9.50 11.03
N GLY A 3 -8.55 8.26 10.81
CA GLY A 3 -8.63 7.58 9.53
C GLY A 3 -7.37 7.73 8.69
N PHE A 4 -7.37 7.25 7.46
CA PHE A 4 -6.26 7.40 6.53
C PHE A 4 -6.23 8.82 5.95
N ASN A 5 -5.08 9.46 5.99
CA ASN A 5 -4.87 10.75 5.34
C ASN A 5 -4.39 10.51 3.90
N PHE A 6 -5.22 10.88 2.93
CA PHE A 6 -4.87 10.71 1.52
C PHE A 6 -4.05 11.90 1.00
N GLU A 7 -3.01 11.60 0.23
CA GLU A 7 -2.25 12.63 -0.48
C GLU A 7 -3.00 13.04 -1.76
N LYS A 8 -3.14 14.36 -1.97
CA LYS A 8 -3.93 14.91 -3.08
C LYS A 8 -3.31 14.70 -4.47
N ASN A 9 -1.96 14.72 -4.55
CA ASN A 9 -1.22 14.83 -5.79
C ASN A 9 -0.04 13.85 -5.88
N LEU A 10 -0.30 12.55 -5.61
CA LEU A 10 0.70 11.52 -5.93
C LEU A 10 0.89 11.47 -7.46
N SER A 11 2.12 11.68 -7.94
CA SER A 11 2.42 11.87 -9.36
C SER A 11 1.86 10.75 -10.24
N HIS A 12 2.05 9.48 -9.87
CA HIS A 12 1.55 8.34 -10.63
C HIS A 12 0.02 8.25 -10.71
N GLN A 13 -0.69 8.69 -9.63
CA GLN A 13 -2.16 8.71 -9.60
C GLN A 13 -2.71 9.91 -10.38
N SER A 14 -2.11 11.09 -10.17
CA SER A 14 -2.50 12.28 -10.91
C SER A 14 -2.29 12.10 -12.40
N HIS A 15 -1.14 11.58 -12.83
CA HIS A 15 -0.84 11.31 -14.23
C HIS A 15 -1.84 10.33 -14.88
N ALA A 16 -2.24 9.25 -14.17
CA ALA A 16 -3.27 8.34 -14.64
C ALA A 16 -4.64 9.02 -14.81
N VAL A 17 -5.02 9.89 -13.86
CA VAL A 17 -6.26 10.68 -13.93
C VAL A 17 -6.19 11.68 -15.09
N ASP A 18 -5.12 12.47 -15.17
CA ASP A 18 -4.94 13.51 -16.20
C ASP A 18 -4.94 12.89 -17.61
N SER A 19 -4.24 11.76 -17.79
CA SER A 19 -4.29 10.98 -19.03
C SER A 19 -5.71 10.53 -19.38
N THR A 20 -6.52 10.13 -18.38
CA THR A 20 -7.90 9.71 -18.60
C THR A 20 -8.79 10.89 -18.99
N ILE A 21 -8.62 12.05 -18.35
CA ILE A 21 -9.40 13.26 -18.67
C ILE A 21 -9.05 13.80 -20.05
N ALA A 22 -7.77 13.81 -20.41
CA ALA A 22 -7.29 14.28 -21.71
C ALA A 22 -7.86 13.49 -22.91
N VAL A 23 -8.30 12.23 -22.72
CA VAL A 23 -8.99 11.48 -23.78
C VAL A 23 -10.20 12.23 -24.31
N PHE A 24 -10.93 12.92 -23.45
CA PHE A 24 -12.21 13.57 -23.76
C PHE A 24 -12.09 15.04 -24.18
N GLU A 25 -10.87 15.58 -24.23
CA GLU A 25 -10.64 16.97 -24.62
C GLU A 25 -11.09 17.25 -26.06
N ASN A 26 -11.81 18.35 -26.22
CA ASN A 26 -12.33 18.81 -27.53
C ASN A 26 -13.22 17.79 -28.27
N ILE A 27 -13.76 16.77 -27.61
CA ILE A 27 -14.79 15.90 -28.17
C ILE A 27 -16.14 16.59 -27.98
N SER A 28 -16.99 16.60 -29.05
CA SER A 28 -18.33 17.17 -28.99
C SER A 28 -19.19 16.52 -27.93
N LEU A 29 -19.70 17.33 -26.99
CA LEU A 29 -20.53 16.88 -25.87
C LEU A 29 -22.02 17.26 -26.14
N VAL A 30 -22.85 16.27 -26.38
CA VAL A 30 -24.28 16.42 -26.60
C VAL A 30 -25.02 16.45 -25.27
N GLN A 31 -25.73 17.55 -25.00
CA GLN A 31 -26.54 17.68 -23.79
C GLN A 31 -27.88 16.98 -23.95
N PRO A 32 -28.41 16.31 -22.92
CA PRO A 32 -29.78 15.80 -22.91
C PRO A 32 -30.82 16.93 -23.04
N THR A 33 -32.06 16.57 -23.35
CA THR A 33 -33.16 17.52 -23.35
C THR A 33 -33.33 18.22 -22.01
N GLU A 34 -33.99 19.38 -21.97
CA GLU A 34 -34.24 20.14 -20.72
C GLU A 34 -34.98 19.30 -19.66
N VAL A 35 -35.84 18.36 -20.08
CA VAL A 35 -36.56 17.44 -19.21
C VAL A 35 -35.65 16.35 -18.65
N ASP A 36 -34.70 15.86 -19.44
CA ASP A 36 -33.87 14.71 -19.14
C ASP A 36 -32.53 15.08 -18.49
N LYS A 37 -32.07 16.34 -18.61
CA LYS A 37 -30.72 16.80 -18.19
C LYS A 37 -30.37 16.52 -16.74
N ASN A 38 -31.37 16.38 -15.87
CA ASN A 38 -31.15 16.07 -14.47
C ASN A 38 -31.06 14.55 -14.19
N TYR A 39 -31.43 13.69 -15.13
CA TYR A 39 -31.49 12.25 -14.95
C TYR A 39 -30.55 11.45 -15.85
N ILE A 40 -30.12 12.04 -16.96
CA ILE A 40 -29.30 11.41 -18.00
C ILE A 40 -28.00 12.17 -18.12
N ASN A 41 -26.87 11.44 -18.22
CA ASN A 41 -25.57 12.06 -18.46
C ASN A 41 -25.48 12.76 -19.83
N PRO A 42 -24.71 13.84 -19.97
CA PRO A 42 -24.24 14.30 -21.26
C PRO A 42 -23.52 13.19 -22.02
N THR A 43 -23.58 13.16 -23.32
CA THR A 43 -23.04 12.08 -24.16
C THR A 43 -21.95 12.62 -25.09
N PHE A 44 -20.80 11.96 -25.13
CA PHE A 44 -19.73 12.27 -26.07
C PHE A 44 -20.02 11.65 -27.44
N ASP A 45 -19.94 12.47 -28.50
CA ASP A 45 -20.02 11.99 -29.88
C ASP A 45 -18.64 11.60 -30.41
N PHE A 46 -18.06 10.57 -29.81
CA PHE A 46 -16.69 10.15 -30.12
C PHE A 46 -16.52 9.38 -31.43
N LEU A 47 -17.61 8.82 -31.98
CA LEU A 47 -17.56 8.06 -33.26
C LEU A 47 -17.43 8.98 -34.46
N SER A 48 -18.06 10.16 -34.42
CA SER A 48 -18.01 11.16 -35.48
C SER A 48 -16.82 12.11 -35.36
N ASP A 49 -16.22 12.20 -34.17
CA ASP A 49 -15.20 13.19 -33.86
C ASP A 49 -13.76 12.64 -34.05
N TRP A 50 -12.95 13.35 -34.80
CA TRP A 50 -11.54 13.04 -34.99
C TRP A 50 -10.67 13.34 -33.75
N ALA A 51 -11.18 14.10 -32.80
CA ALA A 51 -10.45 14.41 -31.57
C ALA A 51 -10.14 13.15 -30.77
N TYR A 52 -11.08 12.19 -30.67
CA TYR A 52 -10.91 10.98 -29.89
C TYR A 52 -9.67 10.16 -30.28
N PRO A 53 -9.48 9.67 -31.52
CA PRO A 53 -8.29 8.90 -31.87
C PRO A 53 -7.00 9.75 -31.86
N ARG A 54 -7.08 11.05 -32.13
CA ARG A 54 -5.94 11.96 -31.98
C ARG A 54 -5.49 12.11 -30.55
N ASN A 55 -6.43 12.32 -29.62
CA ASN A 55 -6.12 12.41 -28.18
C ASN A 55 -5.49 11.11 -27.64
N LEU A 56 -6.08 9.95 -28.01
CA LEU A 56 -5.52 8.65 -27.63
C LEU A 56 -4.07 8.50 -28.09
N ARG A 57 -3.76 8.89 -29.35
CA ARG A 57 -2.40 8.82 -29.89
C ARG A 57 -1.45 9.74 -29.13
N ALA A 58 -1.81 11.00 -28.93
CA ALA A 58 -0.99 11.97 -28.22
C ALA A 58 -0.69 11.55 -26.77
N ILE A 59 -1.70 10.96 -26.07
CA ILE A 59 -1.52 10.44 -24.72
C ILE A 59 -0.59 9.23 -24.71
N GLN A 60 -0.76 8.29 -25.65
CA GLN A 60 0.11 7.12 -25.76
C GLN A 60 1.55 7.54 -26.03
N GLU A 61 1.79 8.47 -26.97
CA GLU A 61 3.12 9.01 -27.26
C GLU A 61 3.74 9.67 -26.03
N SER A 62 2.99 10.52 -25.34
CA SER A 62 3.43 11.16 -24.08
C SER A 62 3.75 10.16 -22.97
N ASN A 63 3.09 9.01 -22.93
CA ASN A 63 3.27 7.97 -21.90
C ASN A 63 4.18 6.81 -22.36
N GLY A 64 4.86 6.92 -23.50
CA GLY A 64 5.72 5.88 -24.05
C GLY A 64 4.98 4.56 -24.33
N ILE A 65 3.72 4.63 -24.79
CA ILE A 65 2.88 3.46 -25.05
C ILE A 65 2.73 3.27 -26.55
N ASP A 66 3.22 2.14 -27.06
CA ASP A 66 3.04 1.73 -28.47
C ASP A 66 2.01 0.61 -28.58
N GLU A 67 0.73 0.93 -28.33
CA GLU A 67 -0.39 0.01 -28.50
C GLU A 67 -1.36 0.48 -29.58
N LYS A 68 -1.98 -0.49 -30.27
CA LYS A 68 -2.93 -0.16 -31.34
C LYS A 68 -4.18 0.54 -30.81
N ILE A 69 -4.50 1.67 -31.42
CA ILE A 69 -5.73 2.42 -31.15
C ILE A 69 -6.90 1.77 -31.88
N LYS A 70 -7.93 1.43 -31.14
CA LYS A 70 -9.22 0.95 -31.67
C LYS A 70 -10.23 2.11 -31.72
N ARG A 71 -10.23 2.84 -32.81
CA ARG A 71 -11.00 4.08 -33.01
C ARG A 71 -12.48 3.98 -32.67
N ASN A 72 -13.12 2.83 -32.93
CA ASN A 72 -14.55 2.61 -32.71
C ASN A 72 -14.86 1.98 -31.34
N SER A 73 -13.86 1.80 -30.48
CA SER A 73 -14.03 1.23 -29.14
C SER A 73 -14.25 2.34 -28.14
N ASN A 74 -15.24 2.16 -27.28
CA ASN A 74 -15.50 3.01 -26.10
C ASN A 74 -14.80 2.50 -24.83
N ILE A 75 -13.83 1.60 -24.99
CA ILE A 75 -13.06 1.00 -23.90
C ILE A 75 -11.71 1.69 -23.80
N ILE A 76 -11.33 2.08 -22.59
CA ILE A 76 -10.05 2.74 -22.27
C ILE A 76 -9.40 1.98 -21.13
N ASP A 77 -8.13 1.62 -21.28
CA ASP A 77 -7.37 0.83 -20.32
C ASP A 77 -6.36 1.69 -19.57
N ILE A 78 -6.35 1.51 -18.26
CA ILE A 78 -5.46 2.16 -17.32
C ILE A 78 -4.77 1.06 -16.49
N MET A 79 -3.52 0.74 -16.84
CA MET A 79 -2.74 -0.28 -16.15
C MET A 79 -2.06 0.34 -14.93
N MET A 80 -2.40 -0.15 -13.75
CA MET A 80 -1.75 0.22 -12.49
C MET A 80 -1.52 -1.03 -11.64
N GLU A 81 -0.30 -1.17 -11.11
CA GLU A 81 0.07 -2.33 -10.30
C GLU A 81 -0.69 -2.38 -8.96
N THR A 82 -0.76 -3.58 -8.37
CA THR A 82 -1.40 -3.81 -7.07
C THR A 82 -0.68 -3.02 -5.97
N GLY A 83 -1.45 -2.39 -5.09
CA GLY A 83 -0.91 -1.58 -3.98
C GLY A 83 -0.63 -0.12 -4.32
N THR A 84 -0.70 0.31 -5.60
CA THR A 84 -0.42 1.69 -6.03
C THR A 84 -1.61 2.66 -5.91
N GLY A 85 -2.78 2.17 -5.49
CA GLY A 85 -3.96 3.00 -5.20
C GLY A 85 -4.98 3.11 -6.32
N LYS A 86 -5.21 2.04 -7.11
CA LYS A 86 -6.24 1.98 -8.17
C LYS A 86 -7.59 2.56 -7.74
N THR A 87 -8.10 2.13 -6.58
CA THR A 87 -9.41 2.58 -6.06
C THR A 87 -9.48 4.09 -5.84
N TYR A 88 -8.42 4.69 -5.30
CA TYR A 88 -8.31 6.14 -5.17
C TYR A 88 -8.28 6.83 -6.54
N THR A 89 -7.50 6.28 -7.48
CA THR A 89 -7.35 6.84 -8.83
C THR A 89 -8.66 6.88 -9.58
N TYR A 90 -9.42 5.77 -9.63
CA TYR A 90 -10.71 5.81 -10.31
C TYR A 90 -11.77 6.64 -9.56
N ALA A 91 -11.72 6.71 -8.23
CA ALA A 91 -12.58 7.63 -7.48
C ALA A 91 -12.28 9.08 -7.84
N LYS A 92 -11.01 9.48 -7.90
CA LYS A 92 -10.59 10.83 -8.36
C LYS A 92 -11.03 11.08 -9.80
N THR A 93 -10.91 10.09 -10.70
CA THR A 93 -11.39 10.18 -12.10
C THR A 93 -12.90 10.47 -12.18
N ILE A 94 -13.73 9.86 -11.31
CA ILE A 94 -15.16 10.16 -11.23
C ILE A 94 -15.40 11.64 -10.93
N PHE A 95 -14.69 12.22 -9.96
CA PHE A 95 -14.81 13.63 -9.62
C PHE A 95 -14.30 14.55 -10.73
N GLU A 96 -13.19 14.23 -11.38
CA GLU A 96 -12.63 15.04 -12.47
C GLU A 96 -13.52 14.98 -13.74
N LEU A 97 -14.08 13.82 -14.10
CA LEU A 97 -15.06 13.71 -15.18
C LEU A 97 -16.32 14.53 -14.90
N ASN A 98 -16.76 14.55 -13.64
CA ASN A 98 -17.89 15.39 -13.23
C ASN A 98 -17.55 16.87 -13.29
N LYS A 99 -16.37 17.27 -12.82
CA LYS A 99 -15.90 18.66 -12.83
C LYS A 99 -15.75 19.21 -14.23
N ASN A 100 -15.13 18.46 -15.14
CA ASN A 100 -14.78 18.93 -16.47
C ASN A 100 -15.93 18.78 -17.48
N TYR A 101 -16.75 17.71 -17.37
CA TYR A 101 -17.75 17.35 -18.39
C TYR A 101 -19.17 17.19 -17.86
N GLY A 102 -19.39 17.38 -16.54
CA GLY A 102 -20.72 17.27 -15.95
C GLY A 102 -21.28 15.84 -15.86
N ILE A 103 -20.46 14.82 -16.05
CA ILE A 103 -20.87 13.42 -15.91
C ILE A 103 -21.18 13.14 -14.43
N PHE A 104 -22.36 12.64 -14.13
CA PHE A 104 -22.79 12.44 -12.74
C PHE A 104 -23.36 11.04 -12.41
N LYS A 105 -23.48 10.14 -13.42
CA LYS A 105 -23.89 8.75 -13.22
C LYS A 105 -22.79 7.79 -13.66
N PHE A 106 -22.31 7.00 -12.67
CA PHE A 106 -21.24 6.05 -12.86
C PHE A 106 -21.64 4.66 -12.35
N ILE A 107 -21.08 3.62 -12.93
CA ILE A 107 -21.21 2.24 -12.49
C ILE A 107 -19.80 1.72 -12.18
N VAL A 108 -19.59 1.17 -10.99
CA VAL A 108 -18.36 0.46 -10.62
C VAL A 108 -18.64 -1.04 -10.61
N VAL A 109 -17.99 -1.75 -11.49
CA VAL A 109 -18.08 -3.21 -11.65
C VAL A 109 -16.87 -3.88 -11.02
N VAL A 110 -17.12 -4.83 -10.14
CA VAL A 110 -16.09 -5.58 -9.43
C VAL A 110 -16.32 -7.09 -9.54
N PRO A 111 -15.26 -7.93 -9.56
CA PRO A 111 -15.41 -9.36 -9.82
C PRO A 111 -16.01 -10.13 -8.62
N THR A 112 -15.60 -9.80 -7.38
CA THR A 112 -15.93 -10.59 -6.19
C THR A 112 -16.61 -9.77 -5.10
N LEU A 113 -17.23 -10.46 -4.13
CA LEU A 113 -17.84 -9.82 -2.96
C LEU A 113 -16.80 -9.14 -2.08
N SER A 114 -15.61 -9.71 -1.95
CA SER A 114 -14.53 -9.14 -1.13
C SER A 114 -14.01 -7.81 -1.70
N ILE A 115 -13.79 -7.74 -3.03
CA ILE A 115 -13.40 -6.49 -3.70
C ILE A 115 -14.54 -5.48 -3.59
N LYS A 116 -15.80 -5.92 -3.73
CA LYS A 116 -16.98 -5.07 -3.55
C LYS A 116 -17.00 -4.43 -2.16
N ALA A 117 -16.80 -5.25 -1.10
CA ALA A 117 -16.75 -4.75 0.27
C ALA A 117 -15.62 -3.72 0.45
N GLY A 118 -14.40 -4.01 0.00
CA GLY A 118 -13.28 -3.07 0.07
C GLY A 118 -13.52 -1.75 -0.68
N THR A 119 -14.17 -1.80 -1.85
CA THR A 119 -14.56 -0.61 -2.61
C THR A 119 -15.60 0.23 -1.86
N ILE A 120 -16.62 -0.42 -1.29
CA ILE A 120 -17.66 0.24 -0.51
C ILE A 120 -17.06 0.89 0.74
N ASP A 121 -16.22 0.17 1.48
CA ASP A 121 -15.57 0.66 2.69
C ASP A 121 -14.70 1.88 2.39
N PHE A 122 -13.93 1.85 1.31
CA PHE A 122 -13.13 3.00 0.87
C PHE A 122 -14.02 4.21 0.54
N LEU A 123 -15.04 4.04 -0.31
CA LEU A 123 -15.89 5.15 -0.78
C LEU A 123 -16.83 5.70 0.31
N LYS A 124 -17.19 4.88 1.32
CA LYS A 124 -18.00 5.28 2.46
C LYS A 124 -17.20 5.84 3.63
N SER A 125 -15.89 5.58 3.71
CA SER A 125 -15.07 6.03 4.84
C SER A 125 -15.15 7.56 4.99
N ASP A 126 -15.21 8.03 6.23
CA ASP A 126 -15.23 9.46 6.53
C ASP A 126 -13.97 10.14 5.96
N SER A 127 -12.80 9.49 6.06
CA SER A 127 -11.54 10.01 5.51
C SER A 127 -11.61 10.26 4.00
N SER A 128 -12.14 9.31 3.24
CA SER A 128 -12.29 9.46 1.78
C SER A 128 -13.32 10.54 1.43
N ARG A 129 -14.46 10.53 2.12
CA ARG A 129 -15.54 11.50 1.89
C ARG A 129 -15.10 12.93 2.19
N GLU A 130 -14.44 13.17 3.33
CA GLU A 130 -13.93 14.48 3.71
C GLU A 130 -12.83 14.93 2.73
N HIS A 131 -11.91 14.04 2.36
CA HIS A 131 -10.84 14.33 1.42
C HIS A 131 -11.35 14.81 0.04
N PHE A 132 -12.30 14.09 -0.56
CA PHE A 132 -12.87 14.48 -1.85
C PHE A 132 -13.82 15.67 -1.74
N LYS A 133 -14.60 15.78 -0.65
CA LYS A 133 -15.45 16.94 -0.40
C LYS A 133 -14.64 18.23 -0.28
N GLU A 134 -13.49 18.20 0.39
CA GLU A 134 -12.59 19.34 0.49
C GLU A 134 -12.06 19.77 -0.88
N GLN A 135 -11.72 18.81 -1.77
CA GLN A 135 -11.16 19.10 -3.09
C GLN A 135 -12.20 19.56 -4.12
N TYR A 136 -13.40 18.97 -4.08
CA TYR A 136 -14.41 19.12 -5.16
C TYR A 136 -15.72 19.76 -4.70
N GLY A 137 -15.94 19.95 -3.41
CA GLY A 137 -17.22 20.45 -2.87
C GLY A 137 -18.39 19.48 -3.06
N LYS A 138 -18.12 18.21 -3.44
CA LYS A 138 -19.13 17.21 -3.83
C LYS A 138 -18.95 15.91 -3.08
N VAL A 139 -20.02 15.11 -3.03
CA VAL A 139 -20.03 13.78 -2.40
C VAL A 139 -20.56 12.71 -3.36
N LEU A 140 -20.09 11.46 -3.16
CA LEU A 140 -20.61 10.30 -3.87
C LEU A 140 -21.83 9.72 -3.14
N HIS A 141 -22.93 9.53 -3.86
CA HIS A 141 -24.08 8.74 -3.41
C HIS A 141 -23.97 7.33 -3.97
N LEU A 142 -23.86 6.35 -3.09
CA LEU A 142 -23.62 4.96 -3.45
C LEU A 142 -24.93 4.17 -3.50
N HIS A 143 -25.17 3.51 -4.64
CA HIS A 143 -26.29 2.60 -4.87
C HIS A 143 -25.74 1.17 -4.97
N ILE A 144 -25.86 0.39 -3.90
CA ILE A 144 -25.23 -0.92 -3.79
C ILE A 144 -26.22 -2.01 -4.22
N VAL A 145 -25.90 -2.72 -5.31
CA VAL A 145 -26.75 -3.81 -5.79
C VAL A 145 -26.42 -5.10 -5.04
N GLU A 146 -27.35 -5.60 -4.23
CA GLU A 146 -27.20 -6.79 -3.40
C GLU A 146 -28.20 -7.88 -3.73
N SER A 147 -27.87 -9.14 -3.39
CA SER A 147 -28.81 -10.24 -3.53
C SER A 147 -29.92 -10.13 -2.50
N GLN A 148 -31.15 -10.07 -2.93
CA GLN A 148 -32.27 -10.12 -2.00
C GLN A 148 -32.45 -11.56 -1.49
N LYS A 149 -32.40 -11.78 -0.16
CA LYS A 149 -32.78 -13.06 0.46
C LYS A 149 -34.23 -13.40 0.09
N ASN A 150 -34.45 -14.62 -0.31
CA ASN A 150 -35.73 -15.14 -0.77
C ASN A 150 -36.86 -14.99 0.27
N ASN A 151 -37.61 -13.90 0.27
CA ASN A 151 -38.98 -13.92 0.75
C ASN A 151 -39.86 -14.35 -0.43
N LYS A 152 -40.61 -15.43 -0.27
CA LYS A 152 -41.50 -16.04 -1.27
C LYS A 152 -42.67 -15.14 -1.70
N SER A 153 -42.76 -13.91 -1.22
CA SER A 153 -43.73 -12.92 -1.66
C SER A 153 -43.24 -12.22 -2.92
N LYS A 154 -43.97 -12.37 -3.99
CA LYS A 154 -43.84 -11.89 -5.35
C LYS A 154 -42.99 -10.61 -5.49
N LYS A 155 -41.79 -10.71 -6.04
CA LYS A 155 -40.96 -9.58 -6.48
C LYS A 155 -41.55 -8.98 -7.76
N SER A 156 -42.40 -7.98 -7.62
CA SER A 156 -43.03 -7.26 -8.76
C SER A 156 -42.29 -5.95 -9.12
N PHE A 157 -41.09 -5.69 -8.56
CA PHE A 157 -40.41 -4.40 -8.72
C PHE A 157 -38.93 -4.57 -9.09
N ILE A 158 -38.42 -3.63 -9.89
CA ILE A 158 -37.01 -3.46 -10.17
C ILE A 158 -36.23 -3.33 -8.85
N PRO A 159 -35.00 -3.88 -8.73
CA PRO A 159 -34.22 -3.80 -7.50
C PRO A 159 -34.09 -2.37 -6.97
N PRO A 160 -34.30 -2.13 -5.65
CA PRO A 160 -34.33 -0.77 -5.09
C PRO A 160 -33.10 0.06 -5.38
N ALA A 161 -31.90 -0.55 -5.39
CA ALA A 161 -30.67 0.16 -5.71
C ALA A 161 -30.63 0.64 -7.17
N VAL A 162 -31.17 -0.16 -8.10
CA VAL A 162 -31.30 0.23 -9.52
C VAL A 162 -32.30 1.36 -9.67
N SER A 163 -33.49 1.21 -9.03
CA SER A 163 -34.52 2.25 -9.06
C SER A 163 -34.01 3.57 -8.47
N SER A 164 -33.32 3.49 -7.32
CA SER A 164 -32.73 4.65 -6.68
C SER A 164 -31.66 5.32 -7.56
N PHE A 165 -30.79 4.54 -8.20
CA PHE A 165 -29.77 5.05 -9.11
C PHE A 165 -30.36 5.73 -10.34
N VAL A 166 -31.35 5.11 -10.97
CA VAL A 166 -31.96 5.63 -12.21
C VAL A 166 -32.76 6.91 -11.90
N ASN A 167 -33.49 6.95 -10.78
CA ASN A 167 -34.33 8.08 -10.37
C ASN A 167 -33.54 9.21 -9.70
N ALA A 168 -32.30 8.98 -9.29
CA ALA A 168 -31.48 10.01 -8.66
C ALA A 168 -31.23 11.17 -9.63
N GLY A 169 -31.69 12.36 -9.28
CA GLY A 169 -31.51 13.58 -10.07
C GLY A 169 -30.28 14.37 -9.67
N ASN A 170 -29.81 15.23 -10.57
CA ASN A 170 -28.67 16.13 -10.36
C ASN A 170 -29.13 17.59 -10.15
N PHE A 171 -30.20 17.80 -9.41
CA PHE A 171 -30.84 19.12 -9.21
C PHE A 171 -29.92 20.09 -8.46
N GLU A 172 -29.27 19.62 -7.39
CA GLU A 172 -28.38 20.45 -6.56
C GLU A 172 -26.95 20.53 -7.06
N LYS A 173 -26.59 19.72 -8.06
CA LYS A 173 -25.20 19.58 -8.59
C LYS A 173 -24.11 19.26 -7.55
N ASN A 174 -24.51 18.91 -6.31
CA ASN A 174 -23.60 18.64 -5.19
C ASN A 174 -23.27 17.17 -5.01
N SER A 175 -23.93 16.28 -5.76
CA SER A 175 -23.80 14.85 -5.62
C SER A 175 -23.55 14.15 -6.95
N ILE A 176 -22.73 13.10 -6.89
CA ILE A 176 -22.45 12.20 -8.01
C ILE A 176 -23.00 10.84 -7.67
N GLN A 177 -23.73 10.21 -8.58
CA GLN A 177 -24.42 8.96 -8.39
C GLN A 177 -23.54 7.79 -8.83
N VAL A 178 -23.20 6.87 -7.94
CA VAL A 178 -22.34 5.72 -8.23
C VAL A 178 -23.05 4.43 -7.86
N MET A 179 -23.32 3.58 -8.86
CA MET A 179 -23.85 2.24 -8.63
C MET A 179 -22.71 1.22 -8.54
N ILE A 180 -22.68 0.39 -7.49
CA ILE A 180 -21.68 -0.65 -7.28
C ILE A 180 -22.30 -2.02 -7.47
N ILE A 181 -21.75 -2.81 -8.39
CA ILE A 181 -22.28 -4.13 -8.74
C ILE A 181 -21.15 -5.13 -8.97
N ASN A 182 -21.33 -6.38 -8.52
CA ASN A 182 -20.37 -7.47 -8.75
C ASN A 182 -20.85 -8.45 -9.81
N ALA A 183 -19.91 -9.25 -10.34
CA ALA A 183 -20.18 -10.21 -11.41
C ALA A 183 -21.36 -11.16 -11.12
N GLY A 184 -21.49 -11.64 -9.87
CA GLY A 184 -22.61 -12.52 -9.47
C GLY A 184 -23.97 -11.84 -9.63
N MET A 185 -24.08 -10.57 -9.28
CA MET A 185 -25.33 -9.79 -9.44
C MET A 185 -25.60 -9.46 -10.91
N ILE A 186 -24.57 -9.13 -11.70
CA ILE A 186 -24.71 -8.90 -13.15
C ILE A 186 -25.31 -10.14 -13.83
N ASN A 187 -24.90 -11.34 -13.42
CA ASN A 187 -25.38 -12.61 -13.99
C ASN A 187 -26.69 -13.10 -13.38
N SER A 188 -27.23 -12.43 -12.38
CA SER A 188 -28.46 -12.84 -11.72
C SER A 188 -29.69 -12.66 -12.63
N GLU A 189 -30.69 -13.56 -12.51
CA GLU A 189 -31.95 -13.42 -13.20
C GLU A 189 -32.67 -12.10 -12.84
N THR A 190 -32.47 -11.61 -11.63
CA THR A 190 -33.07 -10.37 -11.16
C THR A 190 -32.69 -9.16 -11.99
N MET A 191 -31.48 -9.13 -12.57
CA MET A 191 -31.02 -8.02 -13.41
C MET A 191 -31.47 -8.13 -14.88
N GLN A 192 -31.89 -9.31 -15.30
CA GLN A 192 -32.18 -9.62 -16.69
C GLN A 192 -33.68 -9.76 -17.01
N LYS A 193 -34.52 -10.10 -16.02
CA LYS A 193 -35.95 -10.33 -16.24
C LYS A 193 -36.74 -9.02 -16.32
N SER A 194 -37.89 -9.11 -17.03
CA SER A 194 -38.90 -8.04 -17.03
C SER A 194 -39.74 -8.10 -15.76
N PHE A 195 -40.12 -6.95 -15.23
CA PHE A 195 -40.97 -6.78 -14.05
C PHE A 195 -42.34 -6.20 -14.43
N ASP A 196 -43.37 -6.54 -13.68
CA ASP A 196 -44.75 -6.15 -13.94
C ASP A 196 -44.94 -4.63 -13.81
N LYS A 197 -44.17 -3.97 -12.96
CA LYS A 197 -44.17 -2.53 -12.81
C LYS A 197 -42.83 -1.96 -13.31
N GLY A 198 -42.93 -1.16 -14.36
CA GLY A 198 -41.81 -0.48 -14.97
C GLY A 198 -41.38 0.78 -14.19
N LEU A 199 -40.17 1.20 -14.41
CA LEU A 199 -39.66 2.50 -14.00
C LEU A 199 -40.07 3.55 -15.03
N PHE A 200 -40.68 4.66 -14.57
CA PHE A 200 -41.25 5.70 -15.47
C PHE A 200 -42.30 5.14 -16.47
N ASP A 201 -42.96 4.04 -16.14
CA ASP A 201 -43.86 3.30 -17.02
C ASP A 201 -43.25 2.89 -18.38
N LYS A 202 -41.92 2.99 -18.51
CA LYS A 202 -41.20 2.79 -19.77
C LYS A 202 -40.23 1.60 -19.72
N TYR A 203 -39.53 1.43 -18.59
CA TYR A 203 -38.48 0.41 -18.46
C TYR A 203 -38.89 -0.70 -17.50
N THR A 204 -39.05 -1.92 -17.99
CA THR A 204 -39.41 -3.09 -17.21
C THR A 204 -38.22 -3.97 -16.87
N VAL A 205 -37.09 -3.83 -17.61
CA VAL A 205 -35.85 -4.58 -17.42
C VAL A 205 -34.80 -3.67 -16.77
N PRO A 206 -34.15 -4.10 -15.68
CA PRO A 206 -33.14 -3.29 -14.98
C PRO A 206 -32.00 -2.79 -15.88
N PHE A 207 -31.46 -3.63 -16.78
CA PHE A 207 -30.40 -3.21 -17.69
C PHE A 207 -30.82 -2.09 -18.64
N ASP A 208 -32.04 -2.12 -19.17
CA ASP A 208 -32.54 -1.07 -20.06
C ASP A 208 -32.72 0.26 -19.31
N ALA A 209 -33.23 0.19 -18.07
CA ALA A 209 -33.38 1.38 -17.23
C ALA A 209 -32.01 2.02 -16.91
N ILE A 210 -31.00 1.20 -16.60
CA ILE A 210 -29.61 1.67 -16.39
C ILE A 210 -29.06 2.29 -17.65
N GLY A 211 -29.18 1.61 -18.80
CA GLY A 211 -28.67 2.07 -20.09
C GLY A 211 -29.26 3.39 -20.56
N ALA A 212 -30.52 3.66 -20.20
CA ALA A 212 -31.17 4.92 -20.51
C ALA A 212 -30.51 6.14 -19.83
N THR A 213 -29.80 5.94 -18.72
CA THR A 213 -29.06 7.02 -18.02
C THR A 213 -27.72 7.37 -18.65
N LYS A 214 -27.27 6.66 -19.71
CA LYS A 214 -25.98 6.85 -20.37
C LYS A 214 -24.79 6.85 -19.39
N PRO A 215 -24.62 5.81 -18.58
CA PRO A 215 -23.63 5.82 -17.51
C PRO A 215 -22.20 5.69 -18.06
N PHE A 216 -21.23 6.23 -17.33
CA PHE A 216 -19.83 5.80 -17.42
C PHE A 216 -19.63 4.55 -16.57
N MET A 217 -18.86 3.61 -17.06
CA MET A 217 -18.58 2.38 -16.36
C MET A 217 -17.09 2.26 -16.02
N ILE A 218 -16.81 1.90 -14.79
CA ILE A 218 -15.47 1.58 -14.29
C ILE A 218 -15.43 0.09 -13.98
N ILE A 219 -14.46 -0.63 -14.52
CA ILE A 219 -14.25 -2.05 -14.25
C ILE A 219 -12.93 -2.20 -13.49
N ASP A 220 -13.00 -2.70 -12.27
CA ASP A 220 -11.83 -3.08 -11.48
C ASP A 220 -11.47 -4.56 -11.74
N GLU A 221 -10.18 -4.87 -11.88
CA GLU A 221 -9.64 -6.20 -12.22
C GLU A 221 -10.22 -6.79 -13.53
N PRO A 222 -9.99 -6.13 -14.68
CA PRO A 222 -10.62 -6.46 -15.97
C PRO A 222 -10.31 -7.86 -16.49
N HIS A 223 -9.21 -8.49 -16.08
CA HIS A 223 -8.86 -9.86 -16.46
C HIS A 223 -9.91 -10.90 -16.01
N LYS A 224 -10.74 -10.58 -15.03
CA LYS A 224 -11.87 -11.43 -14.58
C LYS A 224 -13.12 -11.31 -15.48
N PHE A 225 -13.15 -10.34 -16.39
CA PHE A 225 -14.27 -10.02 -17.27
C PHE A 225 -13.87 -10.21 -18.75
N ALA A 226 -13.45 -11.44 -19.10
CA ALA A 226 -13.01 -11.74 -20.47
C ALA A 226 -14.09 -11.41 -21.49
N GLN A 227 -13.69 -10.77 -22.60
CA GLN A 227 -14.56 -10.54 -23.74
C GLN A 227 -15.07 -11.88 -24.29
N GLY A 228 -16.36 -11.97 -24.55
CA GLY A 228 -17.01 -13.20 -25.03
C GLY A 228 -17.57 -14.12 -23.92
N ASN A 229 -17.39 -13.79 -22.64
CA ASN A 229 -18.10 -14.50 -21.57
C ASN A 229 -19.47 -13.88 -21.27
N LYS A 230 -20.37 -14.65 -20.62
CA LYS A 230 -21.73 -14.21 -20.27
C LYS A 230 -21.75 -12.92 -19.44
N THR A 231 -20.77 -12.71 -18.55
CA THR A 231 -20.72 -11.50 -17.72
C THR A 231 -20.42 -10.28 -18.56
N TRP A 232 -19.51 -10.39 -19.52
CA TRP A 232 -19.19 -9.32 -20.46
C TRP A 232 -20.39 -8.94 -21.34
N GLU A 233 -21.11 -9.93 -21.89
CA GLU A 233 -22.33 -9.72 -22.65
C GLU A 233 -23.39 -8.96 -21.83
N ASN A 234 -23.55 -9.30 -20.56
CA ASN A 234 -24.48 -8.64 -19.67
C ASN A 234 -24.03 -7.20 -19.30
N ILE A 235 -22.71 -6.94 -19.19
CA ILE A 235 -22.16 -5.59 -19.04
C ILE A 235 -22.55 -4.73 -20.24
N GLN A 236 -22.43 -5.25 -21.46
CA GLN A 236 -22.80 -4.53 -22.69
C GLN A 236 -24.30 -4.18 -22.76
N LYS A 237 -25.18 -5.00 -22.16
CA LYS A 237 -26.63 -4.70 -22.09
C LYS A 237 -26.94 -3.45 -21.26
N MET A 238 -26.06 -3.04 -20.36
CA MET A 238 -26.20 -1.76 -19.62
C MET A 238 -25.85 -0.53 -20.47
N LYS A 239 -25.40 -0.71 -21.70
CA LYS A 239 -25.10 0.33 -22.69
C LYS A 239 -24.30 1.51 -22.13
N PRO A 240 -23.16 1.29 -21.46
CA PRO A 240 -22.33 2.38 -21.00
C PRO A 240 -21.80 3.21 -22.19
N GLN A 241 -21.71 4.53 -22.02
CA GLN A 241 -21.12 5.35 -23.07
C GLN A 241 -19.60 5.18 -23.16
N PHE A 242 -18.92 4.98 -22.03
CA PHE A 242 -17.52 4.59 -21.94
C PHE A 242 -17.29 3.56 -20.84
N ILE A 243 -16.28 2.71 -21.03
CA ILE A 243 -15.81 1.71 -20.08
C ILE A 243 -14.34 1.98 -19.78
N LEU A 244 -14.05 2.42 -18.55
CA LEU A 244 -12.68 2.63 -18.05
C LEU A 244 -12.26 1.39 -17.28
N ARG A 245 -11.24 0.65 -17.76
CA ARG A 245 -10.77 -0.57 -17.12
C ARG A 245 -9.50 -0.31 -16.33
N TYR A 246 -9.56 -0.48 -15.01
CA TYR A 246 -8.42 -0.33 -14.10
C TYR A 246 -7.93 -1.70 -13.62
N GLY A 247 -6.70 -2.06 -13.87
CA GLY A 247 -6.14 -3.35 -13.46
C GLY A 247 -4.62 -3.40 -13.49
N ALA A 248 -4.06 -4.39 -12.80
CA ALA A 248 -2.65 -4.75 -12.92
C ALA A 248 -2.42 -5.77 -14.04
N THR A 249 -3.46 -6.54 -14.39
CA THR A 249 -3.40 -7.62 -15.38
C THR A 249 -4.53 -7.46 -16.39
N PHE A 250 -4.19 -7.63 -17.68
CA PHE A 250 -5.12 -7.60 -18.80
C PHE A 250 -4.92 -8.85 -19.68
N GLN A 251 -5.97 -9.36 -20.29
CA GLN A 251 -5.89 -10.41 -21.33
C GLN A 251 -5.59 -9.84 -22.72
N GLY A 252 -5.63 -8.53 -22.86
CA GLY A 252 -5.38 -7.76 -24.06
C GLY A 252 -5.85 -6.33 -23.84
N TYR A 253 -5.15 -5.39 -24.46
CA TYR A 253 -5.46 -3.96 -24.30
C TYR A 253 -6.45 -3.45 -25.36
N GLU A 254 -7.28 -2.49 -24.89
CA GLU A 254 -8.07 -1.65 -25.76
C GLU A 254 -7.86 -0.19 -25.36
N ASN A 255 -7.17 0.56 -26.25
CA ASN A 255 -6.83 1.96 -26.01
C ASN A 255 -6.14 2.18 -24.65
N LEU A 256 -5.02 1.47 -24.44
CA LEU A 256 -4.19 1.66 -23.26
C LEU A 256 -3.63 3.08 -23.26
N ILE A 257 -3.92 3.85 -22.21
CA ILE A 257 -3.51 5.27 -22.10
C ILE A 257 -2.51 5.52 -20.97
N TYR A 258 -2.39 4.61 -20.01
CA TYR A 258 -1.48 4.73 -18.87
C TYR A 258 -0.98 3.35 -18.45
N LYS A 259 0.34 3.25 -18.18
CA LYS A 259 0.99 2.00 -17.82
C LYS A 259 1.94 2.22 -16.63
N LEU A 260 1.63 1.61 -15.49
CA LEU A 260 2.50 1.54 -14.32
C LEU A 260 2.76 0.07 -13.99
N THR A 261 3.96 -0.41 -14.32
CA THR A 261 4.33 -1.82 -14.20
C THR A 261 4.71 -2.21 -12.78
N ALA A 262 4.88 -3.51 -12.53
CA ALA A 262 5.41 -4.01 -11.26
C ALA A 262 6.86 -3.54 -11.05
N VAL A 263 7.72 -3.59 -12.08
CA VAL A 263 9.10 -3.05 -12.01
C VAL A 263 9.10 -1.58 -11.60
N ASP A 264 8.28 -0.74 -12.25
CA ASP A 264 8.17 0.68 -11.90
C ASP A 264 7.75 0.86 -10.44
N SER A 265 6.76 0.08 -10.00
CA SER A 265 6.20 0.19 -8.65
C SER A 265 7.23 -0.14 -7.57
N PHE A 266 8.03 -1.19 -7.76
CA PHE A 266 9.11 -1.56 -6.85
C PHE A 266 10.28 -0.58 -6.92
N ASN A 267 10.78 -0.28 -8.10
CA ASN A 267 11.97 0.56 -8.28
C ASN A 267 11.73 2.01 -7.85
N ARG A 268 10.53 2.55 -8.09
CA ARG A 268 10.12 3.90 -7.66
C ARG A 268 9.62 3.98 -6.21
N ASN A 269 9.80 2.92 -5.42
CA ASN A 269 9.37 2.86 -4.01
C ASN A 269 7.88 3.20 -3.79
N LEU A 270 7.01 2.84 -4.73
CA LEU A 270 5.55 3.03 -4.59
C LEU A 270 4.92 1.93 -3.72
N VAL A 271 5.62 0.82 -3.57
CA VAL A 271 5.25 -0.35 -2.75
C VAL A 271 6.44 -0.80 -1.90
N LYS A 272 6.19 -1.61 -0.86
CA LYS A 272 7.25 -2.26 -0.08
C LYS A 272 8.09 -3.18 -0.97
N GLY A 273 9.38 -3.31 -0.66
CA GLY A 273 10.20 -4.41 -1.16
C GLY A 273 9.76 -5.76 -0.56
N VAL A 274 10.37 -6.86 -1.00
CA VAL A 274 10.09 -8.21 -0.49
C VAL A 274 11.37 -8.88 -0.06
N ILE A 275 11.36 -9.47 1.15
CA ILE A 275 12.44 -10.33 1.66
C ILE A 275 11.88 -11.72 1.85
N GLY A 276 12.41 -12.70 1.12
CA GLY A 276 12.06 -14.11 1.27
C GLY A 276 12.89 -14.76 2.39
N HIS A 277 12.20 -15.30 3.40
CA HIS A 277 12.78 -16.09 4.48
C HIS A 277 12.48 -17.57 4.26
N ILE A 278 13.52 -18.36 3.97
CA ILE A 278 13.39 -19.80 3.72
C ILE A 278 13.71 -20.53 5.01
N THR A 279 12.79 -21.39 5.47
CA THR A 279 13.07 -22.27 6.60
C THR A 279 13.48 -23.64 6.07
N GLU A 280 14.73 -23.98 6.33
CA GLU A 280 15.30 -25.28 5.95
C GLU A 280 15.15 -26.28 7.08
N PHE A 281 14.96 -27.54 6.69
CA PHE A 281 14.89 -28.70 7.56
C PHE A 281 16.06 -29.66 7.18
N GLU A 282 16.92 -30.02 8.12
CA GLU A 282 18.12 -30.81 7.80
C GLU A 282 17.82 -32.23 7.34
N SER A 283 16.78 -32.85 7.90
CA SER A 283 16.35 -34.20 7.56
C SER A 283 15.17 -34.19 6.60
N GLY A 284 15.21 -35.04 5.58
CA GLY A 284 14.06 -35.27 4.69
C GLY A 284 13.94 -34.35 3.46
N LYS A 285 14.89 -33.49 3.17
CA LYS A 285 14.91 -32.64 1.97
C LYS A 285 14.65 -33.41 0.66
N ASN A 286 15.16 -34.63 0.58
CA ASN A 286 15.10 -35.49 -0.60
C ASN A 286 13.96 -36.53 -0.54
N ALA A 287 13.09 -36.48 0.47
CA ALA A 287 11.93 -37.35 0.53
C ALA A 287 10.86 -36.88 -0.44
N ILE A 288 10.36 -37.80 -1.25
CA ILE A 288 9.41 -37.50 -2.32
C ILE A 288 8.25 -38.49 -2.23
N VAL A 289 7.02 -38.00 -2.15
CA VAL A 289 5.78 -38.75 -2.36
C VAL A 289 5.23 -38.35 -3.74
N LYS A 290 5.36 -39.24 -4.72
CA LYS A 290 4.99 -39.02 -6.12
C LYS A 290 3.68 -39.71 -6.46
N LEU A 291 2.73 -39.02 -7.11
CA LEU A 291 1.56 -39.66 -7.70
C LEU A 291 2.00 -40.38 -8.98
N SER A 292 2.09 -41.72 -8.92
CA SER A 292 2.57 -42.49 -10.04
C SER A 292 1.44 -42.87 -11.03
N ASP A 293 0.23 -43.18 -10.53
CA ASP A 293 -0.91 -43.48 -11.37
C ASP A 293 -2.25 -43.34 -10.63
N ILE A 294 -3.36 -43.37 -11.37
CA ILE A 294 -4.71 -43.41 -10.83
C ILE A 294 -5.47 -44.53 -11.48
N ASP A 295 -5.73 -45.61 -10.73
CA ASP A 295 -6.42 -46.81 -11.18
C ASP A 295 -7.83 -46.88 -10.58
N GLY A 296 -8.84 -46.62 -11.42
CA GLY A 296 -10.23 -46.59 -10.98
C GLY A 296 -10.50 -45.54 -9.90
N ALA A 297 -10.84 -46.00 -8.69
CA ALA A 297 -11.10 -45.18 -7.51
C ALA A 297 -9.88 -45.08 -6.57
N GLU A 298 -8.73 -45.57 -6.98
CA GLU A 298 -7.49 -45.56 -6.16
C GLU A 298 -6.39 -44.72 -6.81
N ALA A 299 -5.74 -43.89 -6.01
CA ALA A 299 -4.52 -43.16 -6.38
C ALA A 299 -3.30 -43.93 -5.87
N ILE A 300 -2.32 -44.13 -6.75
CA ILE A 300 -1.11 -44.89 -6.47
C ILE A 300 0.05 -43.91 -6.21
N PHE A 301 0.56 -43.89 -4.99
CA PHE A 301 1.65 -43.04 -4.59
C PHE A 301 2.92 -43.83 -4.35
N LYS A 302 4.06 -43.27 -4.74
CA LYS A 302 5.40 -43.82 -4.45
C LYS A 302 6.13 -42.89 -3.49
N LEU A 303 6.51 -43.38 -2.32
CA LEU A 303 7.40 -42.73 -1.39
C LEU A 303 8.83 -43.17 -1.67
N LYS A 304 9.68 -42.20 -2.00
CA LYS A 304 11.15 -42.39 -2.09
C LYS A 304 11.81 -41.66 -0.96
N GLU A 305 12.50 -42.38 -0.11
CA GLU A 305 13.20 -41.81 1.06
C GLU A 305 14.38 -42.71 1.41
N ASN A 306 15.54 -42.12 1.81
CA ASN A 306 16.74 -42.85 2.24
C ASN A 306 17.14 -44.00 1.29
N ASN A 307 17.09 -43.74 -0.01
CA ASN A 307 17.36 -44.72 -1.08
C ASN A 307 16.37 -45.90 -1.12
N THR A 308 15.26 -45.83 -0.41
CA THR A 308 14.17 -46.86 -0.47
C THR A 308 12.97 -46.29 -1.23
N GLU A 309 12.27 -47.14 -1.96
CA GLU A 309 11.04 -46.79 -2.63
C GLU A 309 9.90 -47.75 -2.16
N LYS A 310 8.79 -47.16 -1.70
CA LYS A 310 7.58 -47.92 -1.28
C LYS A 310 6.36 -47.42 -2.06
N THR A 311 5.43 -48.32 -2.41
CA THR A 311 4.21 -47.95 -3.12
C THR A 311 2.99 -48.09 -2.20
N PHE A 312 2.10 -47.09 -2.27
CA PHE A 312 0.88 -47.00 -1.47
C PHE A 312 -0.32 -46.76 -2.37
N ARG A 313 -1.48 -47.30 -1.99
CA ARG A 313 -2.77 -47.08 -2.67
C ARG A 313 -3.72 -46.38 -1.72
N LEU A 314 -4.24 -45.22 -2.12
CA LEU A 314 -5.18 -44.44 -1.34
C LEU A 314 -6.49 -44.25 -2.08
N LYS A 315 -7.63 -44.31 -1.38
CA LYS A 315 -8.97 -43.96 -1.82
C LYS A 315 -9.39 -42.60 -1.36
N GLU A 316 -10.47 -42.07 -1.91
CA GLU A 316 -11.06 -40.84 -1.37
C GLU A 316 -11.35 -40.99 0.14
N LYS A 317 -11.03 -39.94 0.88
CA LYS A 317 -11.08 -39.86 2.37
C LYS A 317 -9.99 -40.61 3.13
N ASP A 318 -9.05 -41.26 2.45
CA ASP A 318 -7.87 -41.84 3.11
C ASP A 318 -6.90 -40.76 3.57
N SER A 319 -6.35 -40.93 4.78
CA SER A 319 -5.27 -40.08 5.29
C SER A 319 -3.91 -40.48 4.68
N PHE A 320 -3.09 -39.49 4.36
CA PHE A 320 -1.70 -39.66 3.92
C PHE A 320 -0.77 -40.15 5.05
N ALA A 321 -1.24 -40.24 6.31
CA ALA A 321 -0.53 -40.92 7.38
C ALA A 321 -0.19 -42.37 7.00
N LYS A 322 -0.99 -43.01 6.11
CA LYS A 322 -0.70 -44.32 5.55
C LYS A 322 0.56 -44.31 4.68
N VAL A 323 0.93 -43.19 4.08
CA VAL A 323 2.11 -43.04 3.22
C VAL A 323 3.33 -42.63 4.03
N HIS A 324 3.18 -41.60 4.88
CA HIS A 324 4.25 -41.09 5.71
C HIS A 324 3.73 -40.46 7.01
N ILE A 325 4.41 -40.70 8.13
CA ILE A 325 4.00 -40.27 9.47
C ILE A 325 3.90 -38.74 9.64
N GLN A 326 4.65 -37.99 8.87
CA GLN A 326 4.61 -36.52 8.89
C GLN A 326 3.41 -35.91 8.17
N MET A 327 2.56 -36.73 7.54
CA MET A 327 1.43 -36.29 6.72
C MET A 327 0.07 -36.69 7.36
N THR A 328 -0.03 -36.63 8.68
CA THR A 328 -1.22 -37.11 9.43
C THR A 328 -2.50 -36.35 9.09
N ASP A 329 -2.41 -35.06 8.85
CA ASP A 329 -3.55 -34.17 8.61
C ASP A 329 -3.93 -34.03 7.15
N LEU A 330 -3.17 -34.65 6.25
CA LEU A 330 -3.42 -34.60 4.82
C LEU A 330 -4.34 -35.76 4.41
N ILE A 331 -5.46 -35.42 3.78
CA ILE A 331 -6.47 -36.39 3.33
C ILE A 331 -6.59 -36.28 1.80
N LEU A 332 -6.76 -37.38 1.14
CA LEU A 332 -7.17 -37.45 -0.25
C LEU A 332 -8.67 -37.13 -0.34
N GLU A 333 -9.02 -35.92 -0.73
CA GLU A 333 -10.42 -35.44 -0.73
C GLU A 333 -11.20 -36.05 -1.90
N LYS A 334 -10.63 -35.98 -3.11
CA LYS A 334 -11.36 -36.38 -4.32
C LYS A 334 -10.41 -36.78 -5.42
N ILE A 335 -10.85 -37.78 -6.20
CA ILE A 335 -10.26 -38.14 -7.49
C ILE A 335 -11.22 -37.63 -8.58
N SER A 336 -10.77 -36.78 -9.48
CA SER A 336 -11.60 -36.15 -10.51
C SER A 336 -10.92 -36.14 -11.87
N GLY A 337 -11.71 -36.00 -12.94
CA GLY A 337 -11.23 -35.87 -14.31
C GLY A 337 -11.56 -37.05 -15.23
N LYS A 338 -11.45 -36.83 -16.54
CA LYS A 338 -11.59 -37.87 -17.56
C LYS A 338 -10.31 -38.70 -17.62
N GLN A 339 -10.41 -39.90 -18.21
CA GLN A 339 -9.33 -40.91 -18.20
C GLN A 339 -7.93 -40.42 -18.62
N THR A 340 -7.87 -39.39 -19.45
CA THR A 340 -6.62 -38.76 -19.92
C THR A 340 -6.11 -37.60 -19.05
N ASN A 341 -6.92 -37.07 -18.11
CA ASN A 341 -6.59 -35.90 -17.26
C ASN A 341 -7.14 -36.08 -15.83
N LYS A 342 -6.82 -37.20 -15.21
CA LYS A 342 -7.20 -37.44 -13.82
C LYS A 342 -6.32 -36.61 -12.87
N VAL A 343 -6.97 -36.02 -11.88
CA VAL A 343 -6.38 -35.16 -10.84
C VAL A 343 -6.81 -35.66 -9.48
N VAL A 344 -5.88 -35.70 -8.54
CA VAL A 344 -6.13 -35.97 -7.12
C VAL A 344 -6.18 -34.63 -6.38
N LEU A 345 -7.31 -34.34 -5.73
CA LEU A 345 -7.46 -33.19 -4.85
C LEU A 345 -7.18 -33.59 -3.42
N LEU A 346 -6.29 -32.83 -2.75
CA LEU A 346 -5.95 -33.03 -1.34
C LEU A 346 -6.73 -32.06 -0.45
N SER A 347 -6.87 -32.38 0.85
CA SER A 347 -7.61 -31.57 1.83
C SER A 347 -7.06 -30.14 2.01
N ASN A 348 -5.81 -29.89 1.64
CA ASN A 348 -5.19 -28.57 1.65
C ASN A 348 -5.44 -27.79 0.34
N GLY A 349 -6.27 -28.32 -0.57
CA GLY A 349 -6.58 -27.70 -1.87
C GLY A 349 -5.54 -27.94 -2.95
N LYS A 350 -4.48 -28.73 -2.67
CA LYS A 350 -3.50 -29.10 -3.69
C LYS A 350 -4.08 -30.12 -4.66
N GLU A 351 -3.97 -29.81 -5.94
CA GLU A 351 -4.23 -30.77 -7.02
C GLU A 351 -2.90 -31.44 -7.41
N LEU A 352 -2.91 -32.76 -7.48
CA LEU A 352 -1.79 -33.53 -7.99
C LEU A 352 -2.18 -34.26 -9.27
N ARG A 353 -1.38 -34.09 -10.30
CA ARG A 353 -1.43 -34.83 -11.55
C ARG A 353 -0.42 -35.97 -11.55
N ARG A 354 -0.56 -36.88 -12.47
CA ARG A 354 0.41 -37.95 -12.66
C ARG A 354 1.82 -37.35 -12.80
N ASP A 355 2.77 -37.98 -12.13
CA ASP A 355 4.17 -37.62 -12.06
C ASP A 355 4.50 -36.41 -11.19
N GLU A 356 3.52 -35.68 -10.64
CA GLU A 356 3.75 -34.65 -9.66
C GLU A 356 4.01 -35.22 -8.26
N SER A 357 4.74 -34.47 -7.45
CA SER A 357 5.20 -34.91 -6.13
C SER A 357 5.05 -33.88 -5.05
N ILE A 358 5.04 -34.36 -3.81
CA ILE A 358 5.08 -33.54 -2.58
C ILE A 358 6.18 -34.09 -1.67
N ASN A 359 6.75 -33.21 -0.83
CA ASN A 359 7.68 -33.64 0.22
C ASN A 359 6.91 -33.85 1.53
N PRO A 360 7.00 -35.03 2.17
CA PRO A 360 6.26 -35.32 3.40
C PRO A 360 6.69 -34.44 4.60
N TYR A 361 7.94 -34.02 4.66
CA TYR A 361 8.44 -33.20 5.78
C TYR A 361 7.97 -31.74 5.76
N SER A 362 7.43 -31.26 4.64
CA SER A 362 6.77 -29.95 4.61
C SER A 362 5.49 -29.93 5.47
N TYR A 363 4.98 -31.08 5.87
CA TYR A 363 3.81 -31.24 6.74
C TYR A 363 4.17 -31.57 8.18
N ALA A 364 5.47 -31.59 8.54
CA ALA A 364 5.91 -31.87 9.90
C ALA A 364 5.53 -30.75 10.87
N GLU A 365 4.91 -31.07 12.01
CA GLU A 365 4.59 -30.11 13.07
C GLU A 365 5.83 -29.35 13.58
N SER A 366 6.98 -30.03 13.67
CA SER A 366 8.25 -29.40 14.05
C SER A 366 8.72 -28.31 13.08
N LEU A 367 8.45 -28.44 11.78
CA LEU A 367 8.76 -27.40 10.80
C LEU A 367 7.82 -26.19 10.97
N GLN A 368 6.53 -26.42 11.18
CA GLN A 368 5.56 -25.37 11.45
C GLN A 368 5.92 -24.61 12.72
N GLU A 369 6.32 -25.32 13.77
CA GLU A 369 6.76 -24.73 15.03
C GLU A 369 7.97 -23.82 14.84
N ILE A 370 9.00 -24.27 14.11
CA ILE A 370 10.19 -23.46 13.78
C ILE A 370 9.79 -22.22 12.98
N MET A 371 8.87 -22.36 12.02
CA MET A 371 8.39 -21.23 11.21
C MET A 371 7.60 -20.22 12.06
N ILE A 372 6.72 -20.69 12.96
CA ILE A 372 5.97 -19.85 13.89
C ILE A 372 6.93 -19.10 14.81
N GLN A 373 7.89 -19.80 15.41
CA GLN A 373 8.90 -19.21 16.30
C GLN A 373 9.70 -18.12 15.59
N LYS A 374 10.24 -18.40 14.39
CA LYS A 374 11.01 -17.43 13.60
C LYS A 374 10.15 -16.22 13.21
N ALA A 375 8.91 -16.45 12.78
CA ALA A 375 8.01 -15.38 12.37
C ALA A 375 7.62 -14.49 13.55
N ILE A 376 7.32 -15.04 14.72
CA ILE A 376 6.99 -14.28 15.94
C ILE A 376 8.20 -13.46 16.39
N LYS A 377 9.37 -14.07 16.50
CA LYS A 377 10.60 -13.37 16.88
C LYS A 377 10.87 -12.20 15.93
N HIS A 378 10.83 -12.44 14.64
CA HIS A 378 11.06 -11.38 13.64
C HIS A 378 9.98 -10.29 13.67
N HIS A 379 8.71 -10.65 13.97
CA HIS A 379 7.66 -9.65 14.20
C HIS A 379 8.04 -8.68 15.31
N PHE A 380 8.50 -9.19 16.46
CA PHE A 380 8.89 -8.34 17.59
C PHE A 380 10.16 -7.51 17.32
N GLU A 381 11.07 -7.99 16.49
CA GLU A 381 12.20 -7.19 16.00
C GLU A 381 11.71 -5.98 15.19
N ILE A 382 10.79 -6.19 14.25
CA ILE A 382 10.15 -5.13 13.47
C ILE A 382 9.31 -4.22 14.36
N GLU A 383 8.52 -4.79 15.27
CA GLU A 383 7.65 -4.03 16.18
C GLU A 383 8.47 -3.10 17.06
N LYS A 384 9.56 -3.60 17.66
CA LYS A 384 10.48 -2.79 18.44
C LYS A 384 11.03 -1.62 17.59
N GLU A 385 11.56 -1.89 16.40
CA GLU A 385 12.09 -0.86 15.52
C GLU A 385 11.05 0.22 15.21
N LEU A 386 9.81 -0.18 14.91
CA LEU A 386 8.76 0.74 14.46
C LEU A 386 8.03 1.46 15.61
N LEU A 387 7.90 0.86 16.79
CA LEU A 387 7.21 1.45 17.93
C LEU A 387 8.10 2.29 18.84
N THR A 388 9.44 2.13 18.79
CA THR A 388 10.39 2.99 19.50
C THR A 388 10.73 4.27 18.72
N ARG A 389 10.17 4.44 17.52
CA ARG A 389 10.29 5.67 16.73
C ARG A 389 9.49 6.80 17.38
N GLU A 390 9.87 8.03 17.07
CA GLU A 390 9.13 9.23 17.45
C GLU A 390 7.69 9.19 16.90
N VAL A 391 7.55 8.91 15.61
CA VAL A 391 6.26 8.66 14.94
C VAL A 391 6.12 7.16 14.69
N LYS A 392 5.17 6.55 15.38
CA LYS A 392 5.06 5.10 15.47
C LYS A 392 4.31 4.50 14.29
N ILE A 393 4.72 3.29 13.92
CA ILE A 393 4.06 2.47 12.91
C ILE A 393 3.78 1.12 13.53
N LYS A 394 2.51 0.73 13.65
CA LYS A 394 2.13 -0.57 14.20
C LYS A 394 2.22 -1.65 13.10
N PRO A 395 3.10 -2.64 13.20
CA PRO A 395 3.19 -3.73 12.23
C PRO A 395 2.13 -4.80 12.49
N LEU A 396 1.72 -5.48 11.42
CA LEU A 396 0.86 -6.66 11.44
C LEU A 396 1.55 -7.83 10.76
N THR A 397 1.26 -9.05 11.24
CA THR A 397 1.69 -10.32 10.63
C THR A 397 0.48 -11.14 10.21
N LEU A 398 0.51 -11.68 9.00
CA LEU A 398 -0.51 -12.56 8.45
C LEU A 398 0.04 -14.00 8.39
N PHE A 399 -0.69 -14.94 9.00
CA PHE A 399 -0.42 -16.37 8.94
C PHE A 399 -1.43 -17.06 8.01
N PHE A 400 -0.93 -17.79 7.02
CA PHE A 400 -1.74 -18.70 6.24
C PHE A 400 -1.62 -20.12 6.80
N ILE A 401 -2.75 -20.69 7.20
CA ILE A 401 -2.84 -22.03 7.80
C ILE A 401 -3.79 -22.93 7.00
N ASP A 402 -3.59 -24.24 7.09
CA ASP A 402 -4.46 -25.23 6.43
C ASP A 402 -5.54 -25.77 7.38
N ASN A 403 -5.19 -25.99 8.64
CA ASN A 403 -6.09 -26.58 9.61
C ASN A 403 -6.72 -25.49 10.51
N ILE A 404 -8.00 -25.22 10.26
CA ILE A 404 -8.75 -24.20 11.01
C ILE A 404 -8.97 -24.66 12.46
N ASP A 405 -9.21 -25.95 12.67
CA ASP A 405 -9.56 -26.48 13.99
C ASP A 405 -8.36 -26.39 14.96
N GLU A 406 -7.11 -26.54 14.44
CA GLU A 406 -5.87 -26.33 15.22
C GLU A 406 -5.68 -24.88 15.70
N TYR A 407 -6.38 -23.93 15.10
CA TYR A 407 -6.37 -22.54 15.54
C TYR A 407 -7.63 -22.16 16.34
N ARG A 408 -8.82 -22.58 15.89
CA ARG A 408 -10.09 -22.22 16.57
C ARG A 408 -10.26 -22.92 17.93
N ASN A 409 -9.79 -24.16 18.04
CA ASN A 409 -9.78 -24.85 19.33
C ASN A 409 -8.75 -24.21 20.27
N LYS A 410 -9.16 -23.87 21.49
CA LYS A 410 -8.25 -23.32 22.53
C LYS A 410 -7.08 -24.26 22.85
N GLU A 411 -7.31 -25.56 22.73
CA GLU A 411 -6.32 -26.62 22.97
C GLU A 411 -5.57 -27.02 21.69
N GLY A 412 -5.88 -26.39 20.53
CA GLY A 412 -5.27 -26.70 19.25
C GLY A 412 -3.79 -26.35 19.21
N TYR A 413 -3.02 -27.15 18.49
CA TYR A 413 -1.56 -27.05 18.42
C TYR A 413 -1.08 -25.68 17.92
N ILE A 414 -1.61 -25.17 16.79
CA ILE A 414 -1.20 -23.88 16.23
C ILE A 414 -1.46 -22.75 17.22
N ARG A 415 -2.64 -22.73 17.85
CA ARG A 415 -3.01 -21.69 18.80
C ARG A 415 -2.09 -21.68 20.02
N LYS A 416 -1.89 -22.84 20.66
CA LYS A 416 -1.00 -22.97 21.83
C LYS A 416 0.43 -22.58 21.49
N THR A 417 0.95 -23.04 20.37
CA THR A 417 2.31 -22.74 19.94
C THR A 417 2.50 -21.23 19.73
N VAL A 418 1.55 -20.57 19.08
CA VAL A 418 1.57 -19.13 18.85
C VAL A 418 1.53 -18.35 20.17
N GLU A 419 0.57 -18.64 21.06
CA GLU A 419 0.42 -17.95 22.35
C GLU A 419 1.67 -18.16 23.23
N GLN A 420 2.24 -19.37 23.24
CA GLN A 420 3.46 -19.71 23.98
C GLN A 420 4.68 -18.90 23.49
N TYR A 421 4.90 -18.82 22.18
CA TYR A 421 6.05 -18.07 21.64
C TYR A 421 5.88 -16.56 21.77
N ILE A 422 4.66 -16.02 21.66
CA ILE A 422 4.38 -14.61 21.93
C ILE A 422 4.72 -14.28 23.38
N GLU A 423 4.23 -15.09 24.33
CA GLU A 423 4.48 -14.88 25.75
C GLU A 423 5.98 -14.97 26.10
N ALA A 424 6.68 -15.97 25.55
CA ALA A 424 8.11 -16.18 25.76
C ALA A 424 8.95 -15.02 25.23
N GLU A 425 8.68 -14.55 24.00
CA GLU A 425 9.42 -13.46 23.38
C GLU A 425 9.20 -12.12 24.11
N ILE A 426 7.97 -11.83 24.54
CA ILE A 426 7.68 -10.62 25.32
C ILE A 426 8.41 -10.65 26.66
N LYS A 427 8.41 -11.80 27.38
CA LYS A 427 9.13 -11.94 28.64
C LYS A 427 10.64 -11.74 28.50
N GLU A 428 11.21 -12.17 27.37
CA GLU A 428 12.63 -11.96 27.08
C GLU A 428 12.94 -10.49 26.78
N LEU A 429 12.11 -9.85 25.94
CA LEU A 429 12.26 -8.43 25.61
C LEU A 429 12.16 -7.52 26.83
N LEU A 430 11.21 -7.79 27.73
CA LEU A 430 11.02 -6.99 28.96
C LEU A 430 12.24 -6.97 29.89
N LYS A 431 13.16 -7.96 29.82
CA LYS A 431 14.40 -7.98 30.62
C LYS A 431 15.36 -6.87 30.22
N THR A 432 15.37 -6.47 28.95
CA THR A 432 16.36 -5.56 28.37
C THR A 432 15.78 -4.26 27.83
N GLU A 433 14.44 -4.16 27.72
CA GLU A 433 13.77 -3.02 27.10
C GLU A 433 13.86 -1.76 27.97
N LYS A 434 14.31 -0.65 27.37
CA LYS A 434 14.50 0.65 28.02
C LYS A 434 13.49 1.69 27.57
N ASP A 435 12.86 1.53 26.38
CA ASP A 435 11.84 2.45 25.92
C ASP A 435 10.57 2.31 26.78
N ILE A 436 10.15 3.40 27.41
CA ILE A 436 9.05 3.40 28.37
C ILE A 436 7.72 3.05 27.69
N PHE A 437 7.49 3.59 26.49
CA PHE A 437 6.26 3.32 25.75
C PHE A 437 6.19 1.85 25.34
N TYR A 438 7.25 1.34 24.68
CA TYR A 438 7.28 -0.02 24.19
C TYR A 438 7.22 -1.03 25.34
N LYS A 439 7.89 -0.77 26.44
CA LYS A 439 7.80 -1.58 27.66
C LYS A 439 6.36 -1.68 28.18
N SER A 440 5.67 -0.53 28.31
CA SER A 440 4.26 -0.51 28.75
C SER A 440 3.33 -1.22 27.75
N TYR A 441 3.61 -1.13 26.46
CA TYR A 441 2.86 -1.81 25.41
C TYR A 441 3.01 -3.33 25.49
N LEU A 442 4.21 -3.82 25.76
CA LEU A 442 4.49 -5.25 26.00
C LEU A 442 3.84 -5.76 27.30
N GLU A 443 3.93 -5.01 28.41
CA GLU A 443 3.31 -5.34 29.69
C GLU A 443 1.78 -5.46 29.56
N LYS A 444 1.13 -4.53 28.87
CA LYS A 444 -0.31 -4.60 28.55
C LYS A 444 -0.65 -5.86 27.75
N THR A 445 0.20 -6.29 26.85
CA THR A 445 -0.01 -7.48 26.01
C THR A 445 -0.01 -8.77 26.85
N LEU A 446 0.83 -8.85 27.88
CA LEU A 446 0.91 -10.02 28.76
C LEU A 446 -0.34 -10.23 29.63
N ILE A 447 -1.20 -9.21 29.79
CA ILE A 447 -2.46 -9.35 30.54
C ILE A 447 -3.39 -10.34 29.83
N ASP A 448 -3.43 -10.32 28.51
CA ASP A 448 -4.20 -11.25 27.67
C ASP A 448 -3.52 -11.48 26.33
N VAL A 449 -2.67 -12.49 26.25
CA VAL A 449 -1.96 -12.86 25.03
C VAL A 449 -2.94 -13.29 23.94
N SER A 450 -4.06 -13.90 24.28
CA SER A 450 -5.05 -14.37 23.31
C SER A 450 -5.73 -13.22 22.55
N ALA A 451 -5.73 -12.02 23.11
CA ALA A 451 -6.23 -10.82 22.43
C ALA A 451 -5.32 -10.31 21.31
N THR A 452 -4.07 -10.81 21.21
CA THR A 452 -3.11 -10.35 20.18
C THR A 452 -3.37 -10.90 18.79
N HIS A 453 -4.15 -11.98 18.69
CA HIS A 453 -4.42 -12.64 17.42
C HIS A 453 -5.91 -12.79 17.12
N ALA A 454 -6.26 -12.89 15.85
CA ALA A 454 -7.61 -13.13 15.36
C ALA A 454 -7.59 -13.93 14.05
N GLY A 455 -8.68 -14.63 13.74
CA GLY A 455 -8.79 -15.44 12.54
C GLY A 455 -9.99 -15.09 11.68
N TYR A 456 -9.83 -15.20 10.34
CA TYR A 456 -10.92 -15.13 9.39
C TYR A 456 -10.91 -16.33 8.45
N PHE A 457 -11.97 -17.13 8.50
CA PHE A 457 -12.11 -18.37 7.73
C PHE A 457 -13.49 -18.46 7.06
N SER A 458 -13.57 -19.14 5.93
CA SER A 458 -14.83 -19.26 5.16
C SER A 458 -15.93 -20.01 5.91
N LYS A 459 -15.57 -20.92 6.82
CA LYS A 459 -16.52 -21.64 7.68
C LYS A 459 -17.21 -20.70 8.67
N ASP A 460 -16.56 -19.66 9.11
CA ASP A 460 -17.07 -18.71 10.11
C ASP A 460 -18.33 -17.98 9.62
N ASN A 461 -18.53 -17.85 8.31
CA ASN A 461 -19.74 -17.23 7.73
C ASN A 461 -21.04 -18.02 8.00
N THR A 462 -20.95 -19.23 8.51
CA THR A 462 -22.07 -20.11 8.82
C THR A 462 -22.31 -20.27 10.33
N GLU A 463 -21.36 -19.83 11.17
CA GLU A 463 -21.42 -19.91 12.63
C GLU A 463 -22.01 -18.62 13.22
N LYS A 464 -22.84 -18.76 14.28
CA LYS A 464 -23.51 -17.64 14.97
C LYS A 464 -22.82 -17.26 16.28
N ASP A 465 -21.49 -17.38 16.36
CA ASP A 465 -20.71 -16.97 17.52
C ASP A 465 -20.41 -15.46 17.43
N GLU A 466 -20.92 -14.69 18.39
CA GLU A 466 -20.76 -13.23 18.43
C GLU A 466 -19.28 -12.81 18.53
N ALA A 467 -18.43 -13.61 19.17
CA ALA A 467 -17.00 -13.31 19.26
C ALA A 467 -16.30 -13.46 17.91
N ILE A 468 -16.64 -14.52 17.17
CA ILE A 468 -16.12 -14.76 15.81
C ILE A 468 -16.61 -13.67 14.85
N GLU A 469 -17.89 -13.29 14.95
CA GLU A 469 -18.44 -12.21 14.12
C GLU A 469 -17.76 -10.87 14.38
N LYS A 470 -17.44 -10.58 15.64
CA LYS A 470 -16.66 -9.38 16.00
C LYS A 470 -15.26 -9.41 15.41
N GLU A 471 -14.55 -10.55 15.49
CA GLU A 471 -13.22 -10.72 14.85
C GLU A 471 -13.28 -10.50 13.34
N ILE A 472 -14.29 -11.06 12.67
CA ILE A 472 -14.49 -10.91 11.23
C ILE A 472 -14.71 -9.43 10.85
N ASN A 473 -15.57 -8.74 11.57
CA ASN A 473 -15.86 -7.33 11.33
C ASN A 473 -14.61 -6.46 11.53
N GLU A 474 -13.83 -6.73 12.58
CA GLU A 474 -12.56 -6.03 12.85
C GLU A 474 -11.54 -6.25 11.71
N ILE A 475 -11.37 -7.50 11.25
CA ILE A 475 -10.43 -7.83 10.18
C ILE A 475 -10.86 -7.24 8.84
N LEU A 476 -12.13 -7.38 8.46
CA LEU A 476 -12.61 -7.03 7.12
C LEU A 476 -12.98 -5.56 6.98
N HIS A 477 -13.65 -4.99 7.98
CA HIS A 477 -14.33 -3.69 7.85
C HIS A 477 -13.69 -2.58 8.67
N ASP A 478 -12.94 -2.89 9.73
CA ASP A 478 -12.31 -1.87 10.58
C ASP A 478 -10.78 -1.93 10.52
N LYS A 479 -10.24 -1.77 9.31
CA LYS A 479 -8.78 -1.75 9.08
C LYS A 479 -8.07 -0.68 9.89
N GLN A 480 -8.77 0.40 10.24
CA GLN A 480 -8.20 1.52 11.01
C GLN A 480 -8.10 1.18 12.49
N ALA A 481 -9.11 0.51 13.05
CA ALA A 481 -9.05 0.04 14.44
C ALA A 481 -7.90 -0.96 14.66
N MET A 482 -7.59 -1.79 13.67
CA MET A 482 -6.44 -2.70 13.75
C MET A 482 -5.09 -1.98 13.83
N LEU A 483 -4.99 -0.75 13.32
CA LEU A 483 -3.77 0.05 13.35
C LEU A 483 -3.68 0.96 14.59
N ASP A 484 -4.73 0.99 15.42
CA ASP A 484 -4.69 1.71 16.67
C ASP A 484 -3.72 1.02 17.66
N LEU A 485 -2.87 1.82 18.33
CA LEU A 485 -1.90 1.31 19.28
C LEU A 485 -2.54 0.75 20.55
N GLU A 486 -3.77 1.15 20.88
CA GLU A 486 -4.52 0.57 22.00
C GLU A 486 -5.19 -0.77 21.65
N ASN A 487 -5.31 -1.11 20.38
CA ASN A 487 -5.81 -2.41 19.94
C ASN A 487 -4.66 -3.44 20.03
N PRO A 488 -4.80 -4.53 20.80
CA PRO A 488 -3.73 -5.52 20.96
C PRO A 488 -3.49 -6.39 19.72
N ARG A 489 -4.41 -6.42 18.74
CA ARG A 489 -4.30 -7.26 17.53
C ARG A 489 -3.05 -6.98 16.74
N ARG A 490 -2.25 -8.02 16.48
CA ARG A 490 -1.01 -7.98 15.70
C ARG A 490 -0.92 -9.11 14.69
N PHE A 491 -1.50 -10.28 15.04
CA PHE A 491 -1.40 -11.51 14.27
C PHE A 491 -2.75 -11.90 13.69
N ILE A 492 -2.81 -12.11 12.41
CA ILE A 492 -4.04 -12.44 11.68
C ILE A 492 -3.86 -13.83 11.07
N PHE A 493 -4.82 -14.72 11.31
CA PHE A 493 -4.83 -16.07 10.77
C PHE A 493 -5.90 -16.22 9.70
N SER A 494 -5.56 -16.89 8.58
CA SER A 494 -6.50 -17.14 7.50
C SER A 494 -6.19 -18.44 6.78
N LYS A 495 -7.25 -19.08 6.26
CA LYS A 495 -7.15 -20.17 5.28
C LYS A 495 -7.72 -19.68 3.96
N TRP A 496 -6.92 -19.12 3.08
CA TRP A 496 -7.28 -18.73 1.71
C TRP A 496 -8.41 -17.70 1.54
N THR A 497 -9.20 -17.41 2.60
CA THR A 497 -10.33 -16.47 2.54
C THR A 497 -9.92 -15.03 2.31
N LEU A 498 -8.75 -14.63 2.77
CA LEU A 498 -8.19 -13.30 2.53
C LEU A 498 -7.46 -13.20 1.17
N ARG A 499 -7.72 -14.07 0.19
CA ARG A 499 -7.02 -14.09 -1.10
C ARG A 499 -7.30 -12.88 -1.99
N GLU A 500 -8.54 -12.36 -1.99
CA GLU A 500 -8.92 -11.23 -2.85
C GLU A 500 -9.59 -10.12 -2.04
N GLY A 501 -9.21 -8.87 -2.29
CA GLY A 501 -9.89 -7.69 -1.76
C GLY A 501 -9.50 -7.23 -0.36
N TRP A 502 -8.78 -8.03 0.45
CA TRP A 502 -8.26 -7.60 1.74
C TRP A 502 -6.82 -7.10 1.61
N ASP A 503 -6.58 -5.88 2.06
CA ASP A 503 -5.27 -5.24 2.04
C ASP A 503 -5.15 -4.27 3.21
N ASN A 504 -4.26 -4.53 4.12
CA ASN A 504 -3.91 -3.59 5.19
C ASN A 504 -2.50 -3.05 4.93
N PRO A 505 -2.29 -1.71 4.94
CA PRO A 505 -0.99 -1.12 4.61
C PRO A 505 0.11 -1.54 5.58
N ASN A 506 -0.23 -1.87 6.82
CA ASN A 506 0.76 -2.21 7.84
C ASN A 506 1.04 -3.72 7.99
N VAL A 507 0.70 -4.52 6.99
CA VAL A 507 1.22 -5.89 6.91
C VAL A 507 2.70 -5.83 6.56
N PHE A 508 3.56 -6.22 7.49
CA PHE A 508 5.02 -6.27 7.32
C PHE A 508 5.54 -7.69 7.15
N GLN A 509 4.71 -8.67 7.48
CA GLN A 509 5.11 -10.06 7.43
C GLN A 509 3.96 -10.96 7.02
N ILE A 510 4.26 -11.94 6.17
CA ILE A 510 3.38 -13.05 5.81
C ILE A 510 4.13 -14.34 6.10
N CYS A 511 3.54 -15.23 6.88
CA CYS A 511 4.07 -16.56 7.15
C CYS A 511 3.13 -17.63 6.57
N LYS A 512 3.63 -18.41 5.62
CA LYS A 512 2.92 -19.49 4.95
C LYS A 512 3.34 -20.80 5.57
N LEU A 513 2.55 -21.27 6.55
CA LEU A 513 2.90 -22.46 7.34
C LEU A 513 2.87 -23.77 6.56
N ARG A 514 2.14 -23.81 5.43
CA ARG A 514 2.16 -24.94 4.51
C ARG A 514 2.09 -24.48 3.05
N SER A 515 2.76 -25.21 2.16
CA SER A 515 2.72 -24.93 0.73
C SER A 515 1.32 -25.16 0.17
N SER A 516 0.72 -24.17 -0.43
CA SER A 516 -0.53 -24.33 -1.18
C SER A 516 -0.27 -24.95 -2.55
N GLY A 517 -1.14 -25.86 -2.93
CA GLY A 517 -0.98 -26.59 -4.19
C GLY A 517 -1.41 -25.87 -5.46
N SER A 518 -1.86 -24.62 -5.39
CA SER A 518 -2.26 -23.91 -6.60
C SER A 518 -1.09 -23.10 -7.15
N GLU A 519 -0.85 -23.14 -8.45
CA GLU A 519 0.03 -22.19 -9.17
C GLU A 519 -0.59 -20.79 -9.13
N ILE A 520 -0.61 -20.18 -7.96
CA ILE A 520 -1.00 -18.79 -7.82
C ILE A 520 0.23 -17.93 -8.13
N SER A 521 0.02 -16.87 -8.87
CA SER A 521 1.01 -15.83 -9.10
C SER A 521 1.66 -15.41 -7.78
N LYS A 522 2.98 -15.49 -7.70
CA LYS A 522 3.74 -15.07 -6.50
C LYS A 522 3.52 -13.59 -6.21
N LEU A 523 3.40 -12.78 -7.25
CA LEU A 523 3.09 -11.36 -7.13
C LEU A 523 1.70 -11.12 -6.51
N GLN A 524 0.71 -11.95 -6.80
CA GLN A 524 -0.60 -11.86 -6.15
C GLN A 524 -0.56 -12.31 -4.68
N GLU A 525 0.28 -13.29 -4.34
CA GLU A 525 0.47 -13.72 -2.94
C GLU A 525 1.05 -12.58 -2.09
N VAL A 526 2.12 -11.93 -2.56
CA VAL A 526 2.75 -10.81 -1.82
C VAL A 526 1.94 -9.52 -1.88
N GLY A 527 1.08 -9.35 -2.88
CA GLY A 527 0.32 -8.12 -3.16
C GLY A 527 -0.46 -7.56 -1.97
N ARG A 528 -0.84 -8.42 -1.01
CA ARG A 528 -1.58 -8.04 0.22
C ARG A 528 -0.76 -7.23 1.20
N GLY A 529 0.55 -7.42 1.22
CA GLY A 529 1.47 -6.73 2.12
C GLY A 529 2.29 -5.64 1.43
N LEU A 530 2.13 -5.42 0.13
CA LEU A 530 3.00 -4.51 -0.63
C LEU A 530 2.73 -3.03 -0.38
N ARG A 531 1.54 -2.62 0.07
CA ARG A 531 1.25 -1.20 0.32
C ARG A 531 2.25 -0.59 1.28
N LEU A 532 2.72 0.63 0.99
CA LEU A 532 3.52 1.39 1.94
C LEU A 532 2.75 1.63 3.23
N PRO A 533 3.43 1.57 4.40
CA PRO A 533 2.76 1.66 5.68
C PRO A 533 2.21 3.05 5.96
N VAL A 534 1.27 3.09 6.90
CA VAL A 534 0.80 4.34 7.50
C VAL A 534 1.23 4.40 8.96
N ASN A 535 1.54 5.60 9.42
CA ASN A 535 1.92 5.85 10.81
C ASN A 535 0.68 6.01 11.72
N GLU A 536 0.91 6.21 13.02
CA GLU A 536 -0.14 6.40 14.03
C GLU A 536 -1.09 7.57 13.75
N TYR A 537 -0.70 8.52 12.88
CA TYR A 537 -1.52 9.64 12.46
C TYR A 537 -2.31 9.35 11.15
N GLY A 538 -2.16 8.17 10.57
CA GLY A 538 -2.80 7.80 9.31
C GLY A 538 -2.09 8.32 8.06
N ASN A 539 -0.90 8.90 8.18
CA ASN A 539 -0.09 9.37 7.07
C ASN A 539 0.73 8.24 6.46
N ARG A 540 0.72 8.13 5.13
CA ARG A 540 1.58 7.22 4.39
C ARG A 540 3.04 7.59 4.58
N VAL A 541 3.91 6.63 4.86
CA VAL A 541 5.36 6.80 4.98
C VAL A 541 6.00 6.31 3.69
N LYS A 542 6.62 7.22 2.92
CA LYS A 542 7.19 6.94 1.59
C LYS A 542 8.70 7.20 1.49
N ASP A 543 9.24 7.94 2.45
CA ASP A 543 10.62 8.44 2.40
C ASP A 543 11.63 7.40 2.90
N GLU A 544 11.15 6.20 3.27
CA GLU A 544 11.95 5.09 3.74
C GLU A 544 11.67 3.82 2.92
N GLN A 545 12.66 2.93 2.87
CA GLN A 545 12.50 1.61 2.28
C GLN A 545 11.93 0.65 3.31
N PHE A 546 10.70 0.20 3.10
CA PHE A 546 10.08 -0.86 3.88
C PHE A 546 10.07 -2.16 3.10
N TYR A 547 10.00 -3.27 3.84
CA TYR A 547 9.95 -4.62 3.27
C TYR A 547 8.77 -5.39 3.83
N LEU A 548 8.19 -6.22 2.95
CA LEU A 548 7.33 -7.33 3.32
C LEU A 548 8.22 -8.55 3.53
N ASN A 549 8.24 -9.09 4.73
CA ASN A 549 8.96 -10.33 5.05
C ASN A 549 8.05 -11.53 4.76
N TYR A 550 8.48 -12.39 3.85
CA TYR A 550 7.70 -13.54 3.40
C TYR A 550 8.35 -14.85 3.81
N PHE A 551 7.74 -15.55 4.77
CA PHE A 551 8.26 -16.81 5.32
C PHE A 551 7.65 -17.99 4.57
N VAL A 552 8.53 -18.85 4.04
CA VAL A 552 8.19 -20.09 3.33
C VAL A 552 9.06 -21.24 3.82
N ASP A 553 8.60 -22.46 3.60
CA ASP A 553 9.39 -23.66 3.84
C ASP A 553 10.38 -23.94 2.67
N PHE A 554 11.24 -24.92 2.85
CA PHE A 554 12.27 -25.33 1.88
C PHE A 554 11.72 -25.83 0.54
N THR A 555 10.43 -26.18 0.45
CA THR A 555 9.80 -26.60 -0.83
C THR A 555 9.56 -25.43 -1.77
N GLU A 556 9.57 -24.23 -1.24
CA GLU A 556 9.49 -22.97 -1.99
C GLU A 556 10.84 -22.20 -1.93
N SER A 557 11.98 -22.89 -1.89
CA SER A 557 13.31 -22.28 -1.82
C SER A 557 13.63 -21.32 -2.98
N ASP A 558 12.97 -21.51 -4.12
CA ASP A 558 13.05 -20.64 -5.30
C ASP A 558 11.99 -19.52 -5.34
N PHE A 559 11.27 -19.30 -4.22
CA PHE A 559 10.20 -18.29 -4.14
C PHE A 559 10.63 -16.91 -4.65
N VAL A 560 11.79 -16.42 -4.18
CA VAL A 560 12.32 -15.10 -4.56
C VAL A 560 12.66 -15.07 -6.05
N ASP A 561 13.31 -16.11 -6.55
CA ASP A 561 13.71 -16.20 -7.97
C ASP A 561 12.48 -16.22 -8.88
N LYS A 562 11.44 -16.98 -8.50
CA LYS A 562 10.16 -17.00 -9.21
C LYS A 562 9.44 -15.65 -9.16
N LEU A 563 9.45 -14.98 -8.01
CA LEU A 563 8.83 -13.66 -7.86
C LEU A 563 9.52 -12.61 -8.74
N VAL A 564 10.86 -12.59 -8.74
CA VAL A 564 11.66 -11.69 -9.60
C VAL A 564 11.36 -11.97 -11.07
N SER A 565 11.39 -13.26 -11.47
CA SER A 565 11.08 -13.66 -12.85
C SER A 565 9.66 -13.21 -13.27
N GLU A 566 8.66 -13.39 -12.40
CA GLU A 566 7.29 -12.96 -12.69
C GLU A 566 7.15 -11.45 -12.80
N ILE A 567 7.79 -10.66 -11.91
CA ILE A 567 7.79 -9.20 -11.95
C ILE A 567 8.40 -8.71 -13.28
N ASN A 568 9.56 -9.24 -13.63
CA ASN A 568 10.27 -8.85 -14.86
C ASN A 568 9.48 -9.23 -16.11
N GLN A 569 8.96 -10.46 -16.17
CA GLN A 569 8.17 -10.95 -17.29
C GLN A 569 6.89 -10.13 -17.52
N LYS A 570 6.12 -9.87 -16.46
CA LYS A 570 4.88 -9.04 -16.54
C LYS A 570 5.16 -7.60 -16.93
N SER A 571 6.32 -7.08 -16.59
CA SER A 571 6.75 -5.72 -16.91
C SER A 571 7.38 -5.62 -18.31
N GLY A 572 7.65 -6.76 -18.97
CA GLY A 572 8.30 -6.82 -20.27
C GLY A 572 9.82 -6.66 -20.23
N ALA A 573 10.46 -6.72 -19.04
CA ALA A 573 11.90 -6.68 -18.91
C ALA A 573 12.55 -7.92 -19.56
N VAL A 574 13.68 -7.72 -20.22
CA VAL A 574 14.42 -8.80 -20.90
C VAL A 574 15.38 -9.47 -19.91
N SER A 575 15.40 -10.80 -19.87
CA SER A 575 16.34 -11.53 -19.00
C SER A 575 17.78 -11.40 -19.50
N ILE A 576 18.72 -11.11 -18.59
CA ILE A 576 20.16 -11.11 -18.87
C ILE A 576 20.73 -12.53 -18.92
N ASP A 577 20.11 -13.45 -18.18
CA ASP A 577 20.67 -14.81 -17.96
C ASP A 577 20.40 -15.76 -19.13
N GLU A 578 19.49 -15.41 -20.02
CA GLU A 578 19.17 -16.19 -21.22
C GLU A 578 19.71 -15.48 -22.47
N THR A 579 20.60 -16.12 -23.21
CA THR A 579 21.05 -15.62 -24.51
C THR A 579 20.02 -16.03 -25.59
N PRO A 580 19.16 -15.14 -26.04
CA PRO A 580 18.16 -15.45 -27.06
C PRO A 580 18.85 -15.68 -28.41
N VAL A 581 18.30 -16.56 -29.24
CA VAL A 581 18.79 -16.81 -30.59
C VAL A 581 18.48 -15.63 -31.51
N LEU A 582 17.39 -14.91 -31.24
CA LEU A 582 16.85 -13.81 -32.07
C LEU A 582 16.66 -12.53 -31.24
N LEU A 583 16.81 -11.37 -31.89
CA LEU A 583 16.32 -10.09 -31.37
C LEU A 583 14.78 -10.14 -31.37
N THR A 584 14.19 -10.30 -30.20
CA THR A 584 12.74 -10.49 -30.06
C THR A 584 11.98 -9.19 -30.28
N ASP A 585 10.68 -9.28 -30.64
CA ASP A 585 9.81 -8.09 -30.76
C ASP A 585 9.76 -7.28 -29.47
N ASN A 586 9.85 -7.97 -28.30
CA ASN A 586 9.91 -7.30 -27.01
C ASN A 586 11.22 -6.49 -26.83
N MET A 587 12.37 -7.03 -27.22
CA MET A 587 13.64 -6.29 -27.18
C MET A 587 13.60 -5.09 -28.10
N ILE A 588 13.10 -5.22 -29.34
CA ILE A 588 12.92 -4.12 -30.29
C ILE A 588 12.08 -3.03 -29.68
N LYS A 589 10.92 -3.38 -29.14
CA LYS A 589 10.01 -2.47 -28.47
C LYS A 589 10.69 -1.72 -27.31
N GLN A 590 11.36 -2.43 -26.43
CA GLN A 590 12.08 -1.85 -25.29
C GLN A 590 13.21 -0.91 -25.72
N ILE A 591 13.96 -1.22 -26.81
CA ILE A 591 15.00 -0.35 -27.33
C ILE A 591 14.39 0.94 -27.85
N ILE A 592 13.33 0.87 -28.64
CA ILE A 592 12.63 2.03 -29.19
C ILE A 592 12.14 2.93 -28.06
N GLU A 593 11.44 2.36 -27.07
CA GLU A 593 10.86 3.11 -25.95
C GLU A 593 11.92 3.78 -25.04
N LYS A 594 13.10 3.16 -24.88
CA LYS A 594 14.09 3.62 -23.89
C LYS A 594 15.26 4.41 -24.48
N TYR A 595 15.43 4.39 -25.81
CA TYR A 595 16.59 5.01 -26.50
C TYR A 595 16.19 5.93 -27.66
N ASP A 596 14.96 6.44 -27.69
CA ASP A 596 14.44 7.46 -28.63
C ASP A 596 14.68 7.12 -30.11
N PHE A 597 14.35 5.90 -30.52
CA PHE A 597 14.29 5.56 -31.95
C PHE A 597 12.92 5.90 -32.51
N ASP A 598 12.89 6.49 -33.72
CA ASP A 598 11.64 6.89 -34.40
C ASP A 598 10.68 5.72 -34.64
N ASP A 599 11.22 4.58 -35.11
CA ASP A 599 10.45 3.35 -35.29
C ASP A 599 11.35 2.08 -35.34
N ALA A 600 10.71 0.91 -35.40
CA ALA A 600 11.38 -0.38 -35.47
C ALA A 600 12.26 -0.55 -36.72
N ASN A 601 11.89 0.07 -37.85
CA ASN A 601 12.64 -0.06 -39.10
C ASN A 601 13.96 0.69 -39.00
N VAL A 602 13.97 1.87 -38.42
CA VAL A 602 15.20 2.67 -38.18
C VAL A 602 16.16 1.90 -37.28
N LEU A 603 15.68 1.32 -36.18
CA LEU A 603 16.49 0.48 -35.29
C LEU A 603 17.03 -0.76 -36.01
N LEU A 604 16.17 -1.50 -36.71
CA LEU A 604 16.59 -2.71 -37.42
C LEU A 604 17.59 -2.40 -38.53
N GLN A 605 17.37 -1.32 -39.27
CA GLN A 605 18.33 -0.87 -40.30
C GLN A 605 19.71 -0.59 -39.69
N LYS A 606 19.75 0.11 -38.56
CA LYS A 606 21.00 0.37 -37.82
C LYS A 606 21.66 -0.94 -37.37
N LEU A 607 20.97 -1.83 -36.70
CA LEU A 607 21.53 -3.09 -36.16
C LEU A 607 21.99 -4.05 -37.27
N ILE A 608 21.33 -4.06 -38.43
CA ILE A 608 21.69 -4.94 -39.57
C ILE A 608 22.82 -4.34 -40.42
N MET A 609 22.69 -3.05 -40.81
CA MET A 609 23.54 -2.44 -41.81
C MET A 609 24.75 -1.74 -41.20
N GLU A 610 24.59 -1.02 -40.11
CA GLU A 610 25.65 -0.22 -39.48
C GLU A 610 26.39 -1.04 -38.46
N ASP A 611 25.72 -1.52 -37.45
CA ASP A 611 26.32 -2.24 -36.31
C ASP A 611 26.65 -3.70 -36.67
N LYS A 612 25.93 -4.31 -37.63
CA LYS A 612 26.08 -5.70 -38.10
C LYS A 612 26.06 -6.74 -36.99
N VAL A 613 25.10 -6.62 -36.10
CA VAL A 613 24.97 -7.48 -34.90
C VAL A 613 23.85 -8.50 -35.00
N ILE A 614 22.95 -8.30 -35.99
CA ILE A 614 21.89 -9.25 -36.36
C ILE A 614 21.82 -9.43 -37.88
N ASP A 615 21.24 -10.57 -38.30
CA ASP A 615 20.93 -10.81 -39.73
C ASP A 615 19.50 -10.30 -40.07
N PHE A 616 19.12 -10.42 -41.36
CA PHE A 616 17.78 -10.02 -41.85
C PHE A 616 16.62 -10.81 -41.21
N SER A 617 16.90 -11.99 -40.61
CA SER A 617 15.98 -12.79 -39.85
C SER A 617 15.97 -12.42 -38.36
N ARG A 618 16.64 -11.35 -37.96
CA ARG A 618 16.87 -10.88 -36.58
C ARG A 618 17.67 -11.85 -35.71
N LYS A 619 18.38 -12.83 -36.31
CA LYS A 619 19.24 -13.76 -35.57
C LYS A 619 20.50 -13.04 -35.16
N PHE A 620 20.91 -13.17 -33.89
CA PHE A 620 22.16 -12.60 -33.40
C PHE A 620 23.38 -13.21 -34.13
N LEU A 621 24.25 -12.34 -34.63
CA LEU A 621 25.60 -12.73 -35.11
C LEU A 621 26.54 -12.87 -33.92
N GLU A 622 27.77 -13.33 -34.16
CA GLU A 622 28.79 -13.53 -33.12
C GLU A 622 29.04 -12.21 -32.35
N GLY A 623 28.89 -12.23 -31.03
CA GLY A 623 28.95 -11.03 -30.16
C GLY A 623 27.76 -10.08 -30.22
N GLY A 624 26.74 -10.36 -31.05
CA GLY A 624 25.60 -9.44 -31.26
C GLY A 624 24.77 -9.22 -30.02
N PHE A 625 24.54 -10.26 -29.19
CA PHE A 625 23.80 -10.10 -27.95
C PHE A 625 24.59 -9.31 -26.89
N GLU A 626 25.88 -9.51 -26.79
CA GLU A 626 26.77 -8.72 -25.95
C GLU A 626 26.79 -7.24 -26.37
N PHE A 627 26.78 -6.98 -27.67
CA PHE A 627 26.59 -5.61 -28.17
C PHE A 627 25.31 -4.96 -27.69
N ILE A 628 24.18 -5.68 -27.75
CA ILE A 628 22.89 -5.18 -27.22
C ILE A 628 23.00 -4.91 -25.72
N LYS A 629 23.63 -5.78 -24.94
CA LYS A 629 23.86 -5.57 -23.51
C LYS A 629 24.66 -4.31 -23.20
N GLN A 630 25.69 -4.03 -24.00
CA GLN A 630 26.60 -2.89 -23.80
C GLN A 630 25.96 -1.57 -24.25
N ASN A 631 25.28 -1.55 -25.39
CA ASN A 631 24.78 -0.33 -26.00
C ASN A 631 23.32 -0.01 -25.59
N TYR A 632 22.55 -1.01 -25.20
CA TYR A 632 21.16 -0.88 -24.77
C TYR A 632 20.90 -1.50 -23.38
N PRO A 633 21.73 -1.21 -22.35
CA PRO A 633 21.62 -1.84 -21.04
C PRO A 633 20.26 -1.66 -20.37
N ARG A 634 19.57 -0.54 -20.62
CA ARG A 634 18.27 -0.24 -20.02
C ARG A 634 17.16 -1.25 -20.36
N ILE A 635 17.27 -2.02 -21.44
CA ILE A 635 16.25 -3.04 -21.75
C ILE A 635 16.32 -4.25 -20.81
N PHE A 636 17.46 -4.43 -20.14
CA PHE A 636 17.69 -5.50 -19.17
C PHE A 636 17.38 -5.06 -17.74
N GLU A 637 16.98 -3.81 -17.54
CA GLU A 637 16.60 -3.30 -16.24
C GLU A 637 15.30 -3.96 -15.76
N GLY A 638 15.44 -4.86 -14.82
CA GLY A 638 14.35 -5.48 -14.10
C GLY A 638 14.12 -4.84 -12.73
N VAL A 639 13.47 -5.58 -11.85
CA VAL A 639 13.32 -5.17 -10.45
C VAL A 639 14.71 -5.18 -9.77
N ASN A 640 15.03 -4.09 -9.07
CA ASN A 640 16.30 -3.97 -8.36
C ASN A 640 16.47 -5.04 -7.28
N SER A 641 17.65 -5.63 -7.20
CA SER A 641 17.97 -6.69 -6.23
C SER A 641 17.84 -6.27 -4.76
N ASN A 642 17.92 -4.97 -4.47
CA ASN A 642 17.64 -4.44 -3.14
C ASN A 642 16.13 -4.35 -2.83
N LYS A 643 15.25 -4.42 -3.82
CA LYS A 643 13.79 -4.38 -3.64
C LYS A 643 13.18 -5.77 -3.43
N VAL A 644 13.73 -6.80 -4.08
CA VAL A 644 13.29 -8.20 -3.92
C VAL A 644 14.52 -9.07 -3.75
N ARG A 645 14.69 -9.69 -2.57
CA ARG A 645 15.88 -10.45 -2.22
C ARG A 645 15.60 -11.56 -1.21
N LYS A 646 16.54 -12.49 -1.04
CA LYS A 646 16.55 -13.47 0.03
C LYS A 646 17.05 -12.83 1.34
N ALA A 647 16.60 -13.34 2.48
CA ALA A 647 17.05 -12.84 3.78
C ALA A 647 18.56 -13.05 4.00
N THR A 648 19.12 -14.06 3.35
CA THR A 648 20.57 -14.38 3.36
C THR A 648 21.41 -13.48 2.48
N ASP A 649 20.79 -12.76 1.53
CA ASP A 649 21.51 -11.88 0.61
C ASP A 649 22.06 -10.66 1.37
N PRO A 650 23.29 -10.21 1.05
CA PRO A 650 23.87 -9.03 1.67
C PRO A 650 23.02 -7.80 1.36
N LYS A 651 22.91 -6.90 2.33
CA LYS A 651 22.30 -5.58 2.09
C LYS A 651 23.18 -4.80 1.12
N LYS A 652 22.56 -4.13 0.12
CA LYS A 652 23.30 -3.28 -0.81
C LYS A 652 23.95 -2.13 -0.03
N LYS A 653 25.25 -1.99 -0.22
CA LYS A 653 26.07 -0.94 0.35
C LYS A 653 26.62 -0.07 -0.76
N ILE A 654 26.84 1.18 -0.46
CA ILE A 654 27.51 2.15 -1.33
C ILE A 654 28.84 2.56 -0.76
N ALA A 655 29.81 2.70 -1.65
CA ALA A 655 31.16 3.12 -1.30
C ALA A 655 31.20 4.62 -0.97
N VAL A 656 32.01 4.95 0.02
CA VAL A 656 32.25 6.31 0.52
C VAL A 656 33.61 6.77 0.04
N ARG A 657 33.68 7.96 -0.55
CA ARG A 657 34.96 8.61 -0.92
C ARG A 657 35.68 9.14 0.32
N THR A 658 36.35 8.24 1.02
CA THR A 658 36.92 8.51 2.34
C THR A 658 37.99 9.62 2.32
N GLU A 659 38.66 9.86 1.20
CA GLU A 659 39.61 10.92 0.98
C GLU A 659 38.97 12.32 1.10
N LYS A 660 37.65 12.43 0.86
CA LYS A 660 36.92 13.69 0.97
C LYS A 660 36.41 13.97 2.38
N TYR A 661 36.47 12.99 3.29
CA TYR A 661 35.92 13.13 4.63
C TYR A 661 36.58 14.24 5.43
N GLN A 662 37.90 14.45 5.25
CA GLN A 662 38.59 15.51 5.99
C GLN A 662 38.05 16.89 5.69
N GLU A 663 37.56 17.14 4.48
CA GLU A 663 36.92 18.40 4.10
C GLU A 663 35.52 18.57 4.70
N LEU A 664 34.80 17.46 4.89
CA LEU A 664 33.45 17.43 5.44
C LEU A 664 33.43 17.42 6.98
N LYS A 665 34.51 16.97 7.62
CA LYS A 665 34.58 16.60 9.04
C LYS A 665 34.05 17.69 9.99
N ASP A 666 34.52 18.90 9.85
CA ASP A 666 34.15 20.01 10.74
C ASP A 666 32.67 20.35 10.67
N LEU A 667 32.09 20.31 9.46
CA LEU A 667 30.65 20.48 9.24
C LEU A 667 29.90 19.32 9.87
N TRP A 668 30.35 18.08 9.63
CA TRP A 668 29.68 16.88 10.12
C TRP A 668 29.68 16.80 11.64
N GLU A 669 30.78 17.13 12.31
CA GLU A 669 30.86 17.15 13.76
C GLU A 669 29.90 18.20 14.38
N LYS A 670 29.78 19.39 13.79
CA LYS A 670 28.83 20.41 14.21
C LYS A 670 27.38 19.95 14.07
N LEU A 671 27.03 19.28 12.99
CA LEU A 671 25.68 18.79 12.73
C LEU A 671 25.28 17.63 13.66
N ASN A 672 26.24 16.83 14.13
CA ASN A 672 25.99 15.70 15.02
C ASN A 672 25.92 16.08 16.51
N GLU A 673 26.12 17.34 16.89
CA GLU A 673 25.93 17.76 18.26
C GLU A 673 24.49 17.60 18.70
N LYS A 674 24.28 16.87 19.81
CA LYS A 674 22.93 16.77 20.40
C LYS A 674 22.52 18.08 21.03
N VAL A 675 21.35 18.54 20.67
CA VAL A 675 20.71 19.72 21.23
C VAL A 675 19.34 19.38 21.79
N ILE A 676 18.90 20.10 22.79
CA ILE A 676 17.52 20.10 23.28
C ILE A 676 16.87 21.44 22.96
N LEU A 677 15.57 21.40 22.70
CA LEU A 677 14.75 22.57 22.53
C LEU A 677 14.17 22.96 23.89
N GLU A 678 14.44 24.17 24.35
CA GLU A 678 13.82 24.73 25.55
C GLU A 678 12.77 25.75 25.17
N TYR A 679 11.58 25.58 25.76
CA TYR A 679 10.50 26.56 25.67
C TYR A 679 10.72 27.61 26.77
N LYS A 680 10.71 28.90 26.43
CA LYS A 680 10.75 30.00 27.37
C LYS A 680 9.37 30.60 27.52
N PHE A 681 8.74 30.27 28.63
CA PHE A 681 7.55 30.93 29.12
C PHE A 681 7.95 31.82 30.32
N ASP A 682 7.40 33.01 30.40
CA ASP A 682 7.68 33.93 31.52
C ASP A 682 7.11 33.37 32.83
N ASN A 683 6.00 32.62 32.74
CA ASN A 683 5.41 31.96 33.90
C ASN A 683 4.46 30.82 33.47
N GLU A 684 4.06 29.95 34.40
CA GLU A 684 3.15 28.83 34.18
C GLU A 684 1.74 29.31 33.73
N ALA A 685 1.34 30.51 34.06
CA ALA A 685 0.06 31.06 33.66
C ALA A 685 -0.05 31.30 32.13
N GLU A 686 1.04 31.64 31.49
CA GLU A 686 1.09 31.80 30.03
C GLU A 686 0.88 30.45 29.32
N PHE A 687 1.56 29.42 29.78
CA PHE A 687 1.34 28.06 29.25
C PHE A 687 -0.08 27.59 29.48
N LYS A 688 -0.65 27.82 30.66
CA LYS A 688 -2.05 27.52 30.96
C LYS A 688 -2.99 28.25 30.00
N THR A 689 -2.74 29.51 29.70
CA THR A 689 -3.52 30.32 28.73
C THR A 689 -3.44 29.68 27.33
N LEU A 690 -2.23 29.33 26.90
CA LEU A 690 -1.99 28.69 25.60
C LEU A 690 -2.79 27.38 25.46
N PHE A 691 -2.75 26.54 26.49
CA PHE A 691 -3.50 25.25 26.46
C PHE A 691 -5.02 25.46 26.55
N THR A 692 -5.47 26.47 27.30
CA THR A 692 -6.89 26.87 27.37
C THR A 692 -7.41 27.33 25.99
N GLU A 693 -6.64 28.17 25.28
CA GLU A 693 -6.99 28.64 23.93
C GLU A 693 -7.03 27.50 22.94
N PHE A 694 -6.07 26.56 23.03
CA PHE A 694 -6.08 25.33 22.23
C PHE A 694 -7.37 24.52 22.45
N LEU A 695 -7.74 24.25 23.69
CA LEU A 695 -8.97 23.54 24.00
C LEU A 695 -10.23 24.22 23.46
N LYS A 696 -10.31 25.56 23.56
CA LYS A 696 -11.42 26.35 22.98
C LYS A 696 -11.48 26.19 21.46
N ALA A 697 -10.34 26.21 20.77
CA ALA A 697 -10.28 26.03 19.34
C ALA A 697 -10.67 24.61 18.88
N GLN A 698 -10.47 23.60 19.73
CA GLN A 698 -10.74 22.19 19.43
C GLN A 698 -12.14 21.71 19.86
N LYS A 699 -12.96 22.54 20.55
CA LYS A 699 -14.23 22.10 21.14
C LYS A 699 -15.17 21.38 20.16
N ASP A 700 -15.23 21.82 18.91
CA ASP A 700 -16.12 21.27 17.87
C ASP A 700 -15.58 19.95 17.26
N ASN A 701 -14.32 19.62 17.54
CA ASN A 701 -13.67 18.38 17.12
C ASN A 701 -13.82 17.24 18.13
N PHE A 702 -14.26 17.51 19.35
CA PHE A 702 -14.49 16.48 20.34
C PHE A 702 -15.67 15.62 19.93
N LYS A 703 -15.49 14.31 19.93
CA LYS A 703 -16.48 13.34 19.48
C LYS A 703 -16.78 12.34 20.58
N SER A 704 -18.05 11.94 20.72
CA SER A 704 -18.39 10.78 21.52
C SER A 704 -18.02 9.50 20.78
N ASP A 705 -17.55 8.47 21.51
CA ASP A 705 -17.44 7.14 20.95
C ASP A 705 -18.87 6.65 20.63
N GLY A 706 -19.15 6.41 19.37
CA GLY A 706 -20.48 6.05 18.91
C GLY A 706 -20.91 4.69 19.46
N ILE A 707 -22.18 4.57 19.88
CA ILE A 707 -22.80 3.28 20.16
C ILE A 707 -23.39 2.74 18.86
N ASN A 708 -23.02 1.51 18.52
CA ASN A 708 -23.68 0.78 17.46
C ASN A 708 -24.95 0.14 18.05
N GLU A 709 -26.13 0.68 17.71
CA GLU A 709 -27.40 0.09 18.09
C GLU A 709 -27.78 -0.96 17.04
N ARG A 710 -27.92 -2.21 17.46
CA ARG A 710 -28.37 -3.32 16.62
C ARG A 710 -29.85 -3.56 16.93
N ILE A 711 -30.75 -3.31 16.00
CA ILE A 711 -32.16 -3.61 16.12
C ILE A 711 -32.42 -5.00 15.54
N SER A 712 -32.65 -6.01 16.37
CA SER A 712 -33.09 -7.34 15.95
C SER A 712 -34.58 -7.44 16.04
N LYS A 713 -35.26 -7.85 14.98
CA LYS A 713 -36.69 -8.22 15.02
C LYS A 713 -36.80 -9.71 15.36
N ILE A 714 -37.49 -10.02 16.46
CA ILE A 714 -37.78 -11.40 16.80
C ILE A 714 -39.08 -11.79 16.08
N GLU A 715 -39.02 -12.77 15.19
CA GLU A 715 -40.16 -13.40 14.54
C GLU A 715 -40.33 -14.83 15.08
N ILE A 716 -41.58 -15.21 15.37
CA ILE A 716 -41.90 -16.58 15.75
C ILE A 716 -42.17 -17.38 14.47
N LYS A 717 -41.28 -18.29 14.10
CA LYS A 717 -41.47 -19.27 13.03
C LYS A 717 -41.47 -20.67 13.62
N ASP A 718 -42.47 -21.46 13.26
CA ASP A 718 -42.62 -22.87 13.68
C ASP A 718 -42.50 -23.06 15.21
N ASN A 719 -43.13 -22.21 15.98
CA ASN A 719 -43.09 -22.18 17.46
C ASN A 719 -41.69 -21.98 18.07
N LYS A 720 -40.75 -21.48 17.29
CA LYS A 720 -39.40 -21.08 17.73
C LYS A 720 -39.22 -19.59 17.51
N ALA A 721 -38.68 -18.90 18.52
CA ALA A 721 -38.26 -17.52 18.36
C ALA A 721 -37.01 -17.49 17.48
N VAL A 722 -37.12 -16.91 16.30
CA VAL A 722 -35.99 -16.71 15.37
C VAL A 722 -35.72 -15.21 15.33
N ALA A 723 -34.50 -14.82 15.71
CA ALA A 723 -34.04 -13.46 15.49
C ALA A 723 -33.79 -13.28 13.99
N ASN A 724 -34.70 -12.56 13.32
CA ASN A 724 -34.41 -12.06 11.97
C ASN A 724 -33.66 -10.75 12.13
N GLU A 725 -32.38 -10.77 11.77
CA GLU A 725 -31.60 -9.53 11.60
C GLU A 725 -32.02 -8.89 10.29
N PRO A 726 -32.66 -7.72 10.29
CA PRO A 726 -32.71 -6.91 9.08
C PRO A 726 -31.27 -6.55 8.75
N GLU A 727 -30.93 -6.54 7.46
CA GLU A 727 -29.66 -6.01 6.94
C GLU A 727 -29.24 -4.80 7.78
N SER A 728 -28.06 -4.88 8.37
CA SER A 728 -27.58 -3.96 9.40
C SER A 728 -27.64 -2.51 8.90
N VAL A 729 -28.70 -1.82 9.25
CA VAL A 729 -28.69 -0.36 9.26
C VAL A 729 -27.89 0.03 10.51
N TYR A 730 -26.57 0.25 10.34
CA TYR A 730 -25.75 0.86 11.37
C TYR A 730 -26.22 2.31 11.54
N ASN A 731 -27.27 2.51 12.33
CA ASN A 731 -27.59 3.84 12.83
C ASN A 731 -26.61 4.15 13.95
N ARG A 732 -25.56 4.90 13.61
CA ARG A 732 -24.66 5.52 14.57
C ARG A 732 -25.47 6.58 15.32
N LYS A 733 -26.15 6.21 16.38
CA LYS A 733 -26.67 7.19 17.34
C LYS A 733 -25.49 7.70 18.15
N THR A 734 -25.12 8.94 17.96
CA THR A 734 -24.18 9.64 18.82
C THR A 734 -24.88 9.92 20.15
N ALA A 735 -24.74 9.04 21.13
CA ALA A 735 -25.03 9.37 22.52
C ALA A 735 -23.76 9.95 23.14
N ASN A 736 -23.87 11.08 23.83
CA ASN A 736 -22.77 11.65 24.61
C ASN A 736 -22.49 10.77 25.83
N ILE A 737 -21.68 9.74 25.65
CA ILE A 737 -21.32 8.80 26.72
C ILE A 737 -19.86 9.01 27.08
N SER A 738 -19.63 9.33 28.33
CA SER A 738 -18.30 9.32 28.96
C SER A 738 -17.95 7.89 29.32
N ILE A 739 -16.95 7.33 28.60
CA ILE A 739 -16.47 5.96 28.83
C ILE A 739 -15.35 5.93 29.88
N MET A 740 -14.63 7.06 30.06
CA MET A 740 -13.52 7.17 31.02
C MET A 740 -13.93 8.02 32.25
N LYS A 741 -13.33 7.68 33.40
CA LYS A 741 -13.40 8.55 34.56
C LYS A 741 -12.53 9.79 34.31
N TYR A 742 -12.99 10.95 34.78
CA TYR A 742 -12.26 12.21 34.60
C TYR A 742 -10.83 12.16 35.16
N SER A 743 -10.66 11.51 36.33
CA SER A 743 -9.33 11.33 36.93
C SER A 743 -8.38 10.52 36.05
N ASP A 744 -8.88 9.50 35.35
CA ASP A 744 -8.08 8.64 34.48
C ASP A 744 -7.76 9.38 33.16
N PHE A 745 -8.71 10.15 32.65
CA PHE A 745 -8.53 11.02 31.52
C PHE A 745 -7.41 12.06 31.77
N LEU A 746 -7.43 12.72 32.93
CA LEU A 746 -6.38 13.68 33.31
C LEU A 746 -5.00 13.02 33.47
N LYS A 747 -4.96 11.82 34.07
CA LYS A 747 -3.68 11.08 34.23
C LYS A 747 -3.09 10.70 32.88
N GLU A 748 -3.90 10.21 31.97
CA GLU A 748 -3.44 9.86 30.62
C GLU A 748 -3.00 11.10 29.81
N LEU A 749 -3.70 12.23 29.92
CA LEU A 749 -3.27 13.49 29.32
C LEU A 749 -1.95 13.97 29.93
N SER A 750 -1.84 13.99 31.26
CA SER A 750 -0.63 14.42 31.96
C SER A 750 0.58 13.58 31.55
N LYS A 751 0.40 12.28 31.46
CA LYS A 751 1.46 11.34 31.06
C LYS A 751 1.85 11.52 29.58
N SER A 752 0.88 11.76 28.71
CA SER A 752 1.14 11.88 27.26
C SER A 752 1.68 13.25 26.82
N LEU A 753 1.22 14.32 27.47
CA LEU A 753 1.63 15.69 27.13
C LEU A 753 2.75 16.21 28.04
N ASN A 754 3.12 15.45 29.08
CA ASN A 754 4.09 15.86 30.09
C ASN A 754 3.72 17.20 30.81
N ILE A 755 2.42 17.41 31.02
CA ILE A 755 1.86 18.61 31.66
C ILE A 755 1.34 18.25 33.06
N ASN A 756 1.51 19.15 34.03
CA ASN A 756 1.02 18.98 35.38
C ASN A 756 -0.51 18.80 35.40
N ILE A 757 -1.01 17.84 36.19
CA ILE A 757 -2.45 17.54 36.32
C ILE A 757 -3.25 18.76 36.77
N SER A 758 -2.70 19.58 37.67
CA SER A 758 -3.36 20.83 38.14
C SER A 758 -3.55 21.85 37.03
N THR A 759 -2.55 22.00 36.15
CA THR A 759 -2.57 22.93 35.02
C THR A 759 -3.59 22.43 33.96
N LEU A 760 -3.61 21.12 33.65
CA LEU A 760 -4.61 20.50 32.77
C LEU A 760 -6.03 20.69 33.29
N HIS A 761 -6.25 20.39 34.57
CA HIS A 761 -7.55 20.53 35.22
C HIS A 761 -8.07 21.96 35.14
N GLN A 762 -7.25 22.92 35.50
CA GLN A 762 -7.65 24.32 35.49
C GLN A 762 -7.89 24.81 34.04
N SER A 763 -7.05 24.43 33.09
CA SER A 763 -7.24 24.79 31.68
C SER A 763 -8.55 24.22 31.09
N ILE A 764 -8.91 23.00 31.47
CA ILE A 764 -10.17 22.39 31.07
C ILE A 764 -11.38 23.16 31.61
N ILE A 765 -11.30 23.62 32.87
CA ILE A 765 -12.35 24.44 33.49
C ILE A 765 -12.44 25.78 32.76
N ASP A 766 -11.32 26.47 32.60
CA ASP A 766 -11.26 27.81 31.98
C ASP A 766 -11.64 27.78 30.48
N ALA A 767 -11.52 26.63 29.84
CA ALA A 767 -11.89 26.49 28.43
C ALA A 767 -13.39 26.39 28.19
N GLU A 768 -14.20 25.98 29.19
CA GLU A 768 -15.67 25.84 29.09
C GLU A 768 -16.13 24.98 27.89
N THR A 769 -15.40 23.92 27.56
CA THR A 769 -15.61 23.11 26.34
C THR A 769 -16.57 21.95 26.52
N GLU A 770 -17.21 21.81 27.68
CA GLU A 770 -18.06 20.67 28.04
C GLU A 770 -17.38 19.30 27.83
N ILE A 771 -16.05 19.24 27.90
CA ILE A 771 -15.24 18.04 27.62
C ILE A 771 -15.68 16.80 28.40
N ASN A 772 -16.35 17.03 29.55
CA ASN A 772 -16.94 15.98 30.38
C ASN A 772 -17.93 15.07 29.63
N LYS A 773 -18.49 15.55 28.52
CA LYS A 773 -19.36 14.78 27.64
C LYS A 773 -18.61 13.85 26.69
N TYR A 774 -17.30 14.03 26.59
CA TYR A 774 -16.42 13.37 25.60
C TYR A 774 -15.19 12.72 26.22
N LEU A 775 -15.31 12.20 27.47
CA LEU A 775 -14.19 11.53 28.15
C LEU A 775 -14.00 10.13 27.58
N ASN A 776 -13.21 10.01 26.53
CA ASN A 776 -12.91 8.78 25.81
C ASN A 776 -11.53 8.82 25.15
N GLN A 777 -11.10 7.68 24.62
CA GLN A 777 -9.79 7.54 23.96
C GLN A 777 -9.69 8.39 22.67
N THR A 778 -10.80 8.58 21.95
CA THR A 778 -10.84 9.41 20.75
C THR A 778 -10.52 10.86 21.07
N THR A 779 -11.14 11.43 22.12
CA THR A 779 -10.86 12.80 22.57
C THR A 779 -9.44 12.96 23.10
N LEU A 780 -8.94 11.98 23.88
CA LEU A 780 -7.54 11.97 24.34
C LEU A 780 -6.57 12.05 23.17
N ARG A 781 -6.80 11.25 22.15
CA ARG A 781 -5.96 11.20 20.96
C ARG A 781 -6.01 12.50 20.16
N ILE A 782 -7.20 13.09 19.97
CA ILE A 782 -7.35 14.37 19.28
C ILE A 782 -6.55 15.45 20.04
N ILE A 783 -6.71 15.54 21.34
CA ILE A 783 -5.97 16.53 22.15
C ILE A 783 -4.46 16.33 22.02
N LYS A 784 -3.97 15.10 22.15
CA LYS A 784 -2.55 14.79 22.04
C LYS A 784 -1.96 15.17 20.67
N GLN A 785 -2.61 14.74 19.58
CA GLN A 785 -2.13 14.98 18.23
C GLN A 785 -2.17 16.46 17.83
N ASP A 786 -3.29 17.09 18.11
CA ASP A 786 -3.52 18.46 17.64
C ASP A 786 -2.79 19.48 18.53
N PHE A 787 -2.51 19.13 19.81
CA PHE A 787 -1.74 20.02 20.68
C PHE A 787 -0.27 20.08 20.30
N ASP A 788 0.35 18.95 19.92
CA ASP A 788 1.74 18.97 19.45
C ASP A 788 1.90 19.86 18.21
N PHE A 789 0.94 19.78 17.29
CA PHE A 789 0.91 20.65 16.11
C PHE A 789 0.65 22.12 16.47
N TYR A 790 -0.31 22.36 17.37
CA TYR A 790 -0.60 23.72 17.86
C TYR A 790 0.60 24.34 18.57
N LEU A 791 1.28 23.58 19.41
CA LEU A 791 2.50 24.01 20.09
C LEU A 791 3.59 24.40 19.08
N MET A 792 3.79 23.59 18.05
CA MET A 792 4.74 23.88 16.98
C MET A 792 4.34 25.14 16.18
N SER A 793 3.05 25.33 15.89
CA SER A 793 2.54 26.50 15.16
C SER A 793 2.68 27.80 15.95
N GLN A 794 2.58 27.74 17.29
CA GLN A 794 2.67 28.94 18.18
C GLN A 794 4.10 29.24 18.63
N ALA A 795 5.08 28.37 18.27
CA ALA A 795 6.45 28.45 18.76
C ALA A 795 7.18 29.78 18.49
N PHE A 796 6.77 30.51 17.45
CA PHE A 796 7.39 31.79 17.06
C PHE A 796 6.54 33.01 17.40
N ASP A 797 5.25 32.82 17.63
CA ASP A 797 4.30 33.94 17.79
C ASP A 797 3.96 34.21 19.25
N LYS A 798 3.96 33.19 20.11
CA LYS A 798 3.48 33.26 21.48
C LYS A 798 4.52 32.98 22.56
N TYR A 799 5.61 32.26 22.22
CA TYR A 799 6.70 32.03 23.19
C TYR A 799 8.04 31.90 22.47
N SER A 800 9.15 32.10 23.18
CA SER A 800 10.47 31.92 22.57
C SER A 800 11.00 30.50 22.76
N ILE A 801 11.77 30.04 21.78
CA ILE A 801 12.48 28.75 21.83
C ILE A 801 13.98 29.00 21.77
N GLU A 802 14.74 28.21 22.52
CA GLU A 802 16.21 28.18 22.48
C GLU A 802 16.72 26.75 22.30
N TYR A 803 17.82 26.64 21.55
CA TYR A 803 18.54 25.37 21.41
C TYR A 803 19.73 25.32 22.35
N LYS A 804 19.74 24.36 23.28
CA LYS A 804 20.86 24.14 24.19
C LYS A 804 21.60 22.86 23.89
N LYS A 805 22.92 22.92 23.82
CA LYS A 805 23.78 21.75 23.66
C LYS A 805 23.69 20.85 24.91
N VAL A 806 23.50 19.57 24.69
CA VAL A 806 23.60 18.54 25.72
C VAL A 806 25.09 18.19 25.87
N SER A 807 25.67 18.43 27.03
CA SER A 807 27.11 18.24 27.26
C SER A 807 27.54 16.81 26.86
N ASN A 808 28.59 16.74 26.03
CA ASN A 808 29.30 15.52 25.62
C ASN A 808 28.46 14.42 24.90
N SER A 809 27.25 14.72 24.45
CA SER A 809 26.44 13.79 23.65
C SER A 809 26.43 14.18 22.17
N ILE A 810 26.71 13.20 21.31
CA ILE A 810 26.54 13.28 19.86
C ILE A 810 25.50 12.30 19.39
N HIS A 811 24.88 12.54 18.26
CA HIS A 811 24.01 11.55 17.62
C HIS A 811 24.83 10.37 17.12
N PRO A 812 24.27 9.14 17.10
CA PRO A 812 24.90 8.03 16.40
C PRO A 812 25.11 8.44 14.94
N THR A 813 26.35 8.55 14.53
CA THR A 813 26.67 8.90 13.15
C THR A 813 26.67 7.64 12.28
N LYS A 814 26.13 7.76 11.07
CA LYS A 814 26.15 6.69 10.08
C LYS A 814 27.34 6.78 9.14
N LEU A 815 28.13 7.84 9.20
CA LEU A 815 29.34 8.05 8.40
C LEU A 815 30.62 7.59 9.09
N THR A 816 30.60 7.45 10.42
CA THR A 816 31.79 7.07 11.19
C THR A 816 31.48 5.90 12.12
N ASP A 817 32.53 5.17 12.49
CA ASP A 817 32.48 4.15 13.54
C ASP A 817 32.48 4.78 14.95
N ASP A 818 32.38 3.96 16.00
CA ASP A 818 32.36 4.41 17.41
C ASP A 818 33.67 5.09 17.84
N LYS A 819 34.74 4.96 17.04
CA LYS A 819 36.03 5.61 17.26
C LYS A 819 36.18 6.92 16.47
N GLY A 820 35.17 7.28 15.65
CA GLY A 820 35.21 8.47 14.81
C GLY A 820 35.91 8.28 13.45
N ASN A 821 36.28 7.06 13.07
CA ASN A 821 36.84 6.79 11.76
C ASN A 821 35.73 6.72 10.71
N VAL A 822 35.95 7.31 9.54
CA VAL A 822 35.00 7.26 8.44
C VAL A 822 34.84 5.83 7.94
N LEU A 823 33.56 5.43 7.73
CA LEU A 823 33.22 4.14 7.16
C LEU A 823 33.57 4.11 5.66
N LYS A 824 34.06 2.97 5.16
CA LYS A 824 34.34 2.78 3.73
C LYS A 824 33.04 2.55 2.92
N GLU A 825 32.00 2.06 3.55
CA GLU A 825 30.72 1.72 2.96
C GLU A 825 29.59 2.01 3.95
N ILE A 826 28.44 2.45 3.44
CA ILE A 826 27.20 2.56 4.23
C ILE A 826 26.04 1.88 3.51
N SER A 827 24.91 1.65 4.20
CA SER A 827 23.74 1.06 3.59
C SER A 827 23.14 2.01 2.55
N ALA A 828 22.87 1.53 1.35
CA ALA A 828 22.26 2.31 0.27
C ALA A 828 20.92 2.93 0.69
N SER A 829 20.10 2.19 1.46
CA SER A 829 18.79 2.67 1.96
C SER A 829 18.89 3.83 2.95
N ASP A 830 20.08 4.03 3.55
CA ASP A 830 20.30 5.19 4.42
C ASP A 830 20.51 6.48 3.61
N VAL A 831 20.94 6.39 2.36
CA VAL A 831 21.16 7.55 1.49
C VAL A 831 19.91 7.84 0.64
N GLY A 832 19.35 6.85 -0.03
CA GLY A 832 18.16 7.06 -0.85
C GLY A 832 17.42 5.75 -1.15
N VAL A 833 16.15 5.86 -1.56
CA VAL A 833 15.30 4.71 -1.91
C VAL A 833 15.26 4.43 -3.41
N LEU A 834 15.64 5.40 -4.24
CA LEU A 834 15.73 5.32 -5.69
C LEU A 834 17.20 5.19 -6.10
N PHE A 835 17.46 4.54 -7.23
CA PHE A 835 18.79 4.32 -7.78
C PHE A 835 18.81 4.69 -9.27
N SER A 836 19.94 5.23 -9.74
CA SER A 836 20.24 5.45 -11.16
C SER A 836 21.71 5.12 -11.43
N ASP A 837 21.99 4.58 -12.62
CA ASP A 837 23.36 4.28 -13.07
C ASP A 837 24.11 5.52 -13.63
N GLU A 838 23.51 6.71 -13.53
CA GLU A 838 24.15 7.95 -13.98
C GLU A 838 25.34 8.32 -13.08
N ASP A 839 26.36 8.94 -13.70
CA ASP A 839 27.53 9.39 -12.97
C ASP A 839 27.19 10.50 -11.98
N VAL A 840 27.71 10.38 -10.77
CA VAL A 840 27.57 11.41 -9.73
C VAL A 840 28.67 12.47 -9.86
N ALA A 841 28.39 13.69 -9.41
CA ALA A 841 29.37 14.78 -9.38
C ALA A 841 30.66 14.35 -8.63
N LYS A 842 31.82 14.81 -9.12
CA LYS A 842 33.12 14.48 -8.52
C LYS A 842 33.24 14.97 -7.06
N SER A 843 32.53 16.05 -6.73
CA SER A 843 32.46 16.60 -5.37
C SER A 843 31.50 15.85 -4.46
N TYR A 844 30.68 14.93 -4.96
CA TYR A 844 29.78 14.12 -4.15
C TYR A 844 30.52 13.12 -3.27
N PHE A 845 30.03 12.88 -2.05
CA PHE A 845 30.69 12.05 -1.05
C PHE A 845 30.55 10.54 -1.29
N PHE A 846 29.53 10.10 -2.01
CA PHE A 846 29.29 8.69 -2.35
C PHE A 846 29.61 8.41 -3.81
N GLU A 847 29.90 7.16 -4.15
CA GLU A 847 30.27 6.75 -5.52
C GLU A 847 29.07 6.41 -6.40
N GLU A 848 27.90 6.08 -5.80
CA GLU A 848 26.71 5.68 -6.53
C GLU A 848 25.57 6.68 -6.27
N LEU A 849 24.66 6.79 -7.26
CA LEU A 849 23.54 7.72 -7.26
C LEU A 849 22.31 7.12 -6.58
N TYR A 850 22.14 7.39 -5.28
CA TYR A 850 20.94 7.10 -4.52
C TYR A 850 20.25 8.40 -4.10
N TYR A 851 18.93 8.50 -4.34
CA TYR A 851 18.15 9.72 -4.14
C TYR A 851 16.71 9.39 -3.74
N ASP A 852 15.94 10.40 -3.31
CA ASP A 852 14.52 10.24 -2.93
C ASP A 852 13.58 11.05 -3.85
N SER A 853 14.08 12.04 -4.60
CA SER A 853 13.32 12.86 -5.55
C SER A 853 14.16 13.26 -6.77
N ASP A 854 13.49 13.65 -7.88
CA ASP A 854 14.18 14.10 -9.10
C ASP A 854 15.00 15.38 -8.87
N LEU A 855 14.58 16.23 -7.94
CA LEU A 855 15.32 17.42 -7.55
C LEU A 855 16.64 17.04 -6.87
N GLU A 856 16.63 16.08 -5.95
CA GLU A 856 17.84 15.55 -5.33
C GLU A 856 18.75 14.86 -6.35
N LYS A 857 18.19 14.07 -7.27
CA LYS A 857 18.93 13.48 -8.38
C LYS A 857 19.70 14.55 -9.16
N THR A 858 19.01 15.61 -9.54
CA THR A 858 19.60 16.73 -10.27
C THR A 858 20.75 17.37 -9.48
N ASN A 859 20.59 17.55 -8.17
CA ASN A 859 21.64 18.09 -7.32
C ASN A 859 22.88 17.18 -7.27
N ILE A 860 22.69 15.87 -7.19
CA ILE A 860 23.79 14.90 -7.04
C ILE A 860 24.62 14.79 -8.34
N ILE A 861 24.01 14.88 -9.50
CA ILE A 861 24.73 14.78 -10.80
C ILE A 861 25.35 16.12 -11.24
N THR A 862 24.94 17.26 -10.65
CA THR A 862 25.38 18.59 -11.10
C THR A 862 26.77 18.91 -10.53
N GLU A 863 27.75 19.06 -11.41
CA GLU A 863 29.09 19.50 -11.02
C GLU A 863 29.14 21.03 -10.84
N ILE A 864 29.62 21.50 -9.68
CA ILE A 864 29.69 22.93 -9.32
C ILE A 864 31.13 23.23 -8.87
N LYS A 865 31.79 24.21 -9.49
CA LYS A 865 33.20 24.53 -9.26
C LYS A 865 33.48 25.02 -7.84
N GLU A 866 32.54 25.72 -7.26
CA GLU A 866 32.61 26.31 -5.91
C GLU A 866 32.46 25.24 -4.81
N VAL A 867 31.99 24.02 -5.13
CA VAL A 867 31.78 22.95 -4.16
C VAL A 867 33.03 22.09 -4.01
N ILE A 868 33.59 22.05 -2.81
CA ILE A 868 34.73 21.20 -2.43
C ILE A 868 34.24 19.76 -2.23
N VAL A 869 33.25 19.59 -1.38
CA VAL A 869 32.59 18.32 -1.09
C VAL A 869 31.13 18.57 -0.68
N PHE A 870 30.26 17.67 -1.05
CA PHE A 870 28.89 17.66 -0.51
C PHE A 870 28.41 16.23 -0.31
N THR A 871 27.45 16.08 0.58
CA THR A 871 26.84 14.79 0.89
C THR A 871 25.33 14.94 1.03
N LYS A 872 24.61 13.94 0.55
CA LYS A 872 23.26 13.69 1.05
C LYS A 872 23.39 13.20 2.49
N ILE A 873 22.64 13.80 3.41
CA ILE A 873 22.68 13.46 4.82
C ILE A 873 21.99 12.11 5.01
N PRO A 874 22.67 11.09 5.54
CA PRO A 874 22.05 9.78 5.74
C PRO A 874 20.85 9.86 6.69
N LYS A 875 19.78 9.17 6.35
CA LYS A 875 18.51 9.18 7.09
C LYS A 875 18.71 8.83 8.57
N ASN A 876 18.06 9.59 9.43
CA ASN A 876 18.13 9.42 10.89
C ASN A 876 19.54 9.62 11.52
N SER A 877 20.49 10.19 10.80
CA SER A 877 21.83 10.50 11.34
C SER A 877 21.83 11.81 12.10
N ILE A 878 21.05 12.79 11.67
CA ILE A 878 20.92 14.11 12.31
C ILE A 878 19.47 14.31 12.72
N LYS A 879 19.25 14.80 13.95
CA LYS A 879 17.92 15.09 14.48
C LYS A 879 17.91 16.45 15.17
N ILE A 880 17.34 17.43 14.49
CA ILE A 880 17.13 18.76 15.06
C ILE A 880 15.76 18.77 15.72
N PRO A 881 15.65 18.95 17.05
CA PRO A 881 14.36 18.97 17.72
C PRO A 881 13.54 20.19 17.27
N VAL A 882 12.25 19.96 17.03
CA VAL A 882 11.25 21.00 16.73
C VAL A 882 10.19 21.01 17.82
N ALA A 883 9.47 22.13 17.96
CA ALA A 883 8.40 22.22 18.95
C ALA A 883 7.35 21.11 18.74
N GLY A 884 6.72 20.65 19.83
CA GLY A 884 5.79 19.52 19.80
C GLY A 884 6.46 18.14 19.84
N GLY A 885 7.73 18.05 20.27
CA GLY A 885 8.43 16.77 20.47
C GLY A 885 8.83 16.05 19.19
N LYS A 886 8.80 16.73 18.06
CA LYS A 886 9.20 16.19 16.74
C LYS A 886 10.66 16.50 16.44
N SER A 887 11.20 15.87 15.41
CA SER A 887 12.53 16.16 14.89
C SER A 887 12.51 16.45 13.39
N TYR A 888 13.56 17.12 12.95
CA TYR A 888 13.83 17.48 11.57
C TYR A 888 15.25 17.04 11.18
N SER A 889 15.40 16.54 9.96
CA SER A 889 16.70 16.19 9.36
C SER A 889 16.79 16.84 7.98
N PRO A 890 17.80 17.67 7.70
CA PRO A 890 17.97 18.27 6.37
C PRO A 890 18.48 17.25 5.34
N ASP A 891 18.38 17.58 4.04
CA ASP A 891 18.70 16.66 2.95
C ASP A 891 20.16 16.67 2.56
N PHE A 892 20.78 17.85 2.39
CA PHE A 892 22.15 17.99 1.91
C PHE A 892 23.00 18.88 2.79
N ALA A 893 24.30 18.55 2.85
CA ALA A 893 25.35 19.37 3.43
C ALA A 893 26.44 19.64 2.41
N TYR A 894 26.79 20.92 2.19
CA TYR A 894 27.80 21.39 1.25
C TYR A 894 28.91 22.13 1.97
N VAL A 895 30.16 21.90 1.51
CA VAL A 895 31.33 22.71 1.86
C VAL A 895 31.77 23.44 0.58
N LEU A 896 31.72 24.77 0.63
CA LEU A 896 31.97 25.66 -0.49
C LEU A 896 33.33 26.35 -0.31
N LYS A 897 33.98 26.71 -1.44
CA LYS A 897 35.21 27.50 -1.47
C LYS A 897 34.93 28.79 -2.19
N PHE A 898 35.32 29.94 -1.53
CA PHE A 898 35.19 31.25 -2.15
C PHE A 898 36.30 31.54 -3.16
N LYS A 899 36.10 32.57 -3.99
CA LYS A 899 37.02 33.00 -5.02
C LYS A 899 38.40 33.47 -4.49
N ASP A 900 38.49 33.95 -3.25
CA ASP A 900 39.73 34.35 -2.57
C ASP A 900 40.60 33.15 -2.09
N GLY A 901 39.99 31.94 -2.07
CA GLY A 901 40.67 30.69 -1.81
C GLY A 901 40.99 30.39 -0.33
N GLU A 902 40.71 31.26 0.60
CA GLU A 902 41.07 31.12 2.01
C GLU A 902 39.89 30.78 2.95
N GLN A 903 38.64 31.09 2.58
CA GLN A 903 37.48 30.81 3.45
C GLN A 903 36.64 29.67 2.91
N LYS A 904 36.21 28.77 3.82
CA LYS A 904 35.24 27.72 3.58
C LYS A 904 33.90 28.12 4.18
N LEU A 905 32.83 28.09 3.39
CA LEU A 905 31.47 28.28 3.85
C LEU A 905 30.73 26.92 3.90
N ASN A 906 30.00 26.71 4.96
CA ASN A 906 29.14 25.57 5.16
C ASN A 906 27.69 25.93 4.80
N LEU A 907 27.07 25.14 3.91
CA LEU A 907 25.70 25.35 3.46
C LEU A 907 24.90 24.07 3.68
N ILE A 908 23.71 24.21 4.27
CA ILE A 908 22.73 23.16 4.39
C ILE A 908 21.58 23.46 3.44
N VAL A 909 21.16 22.47 2.68
CA VAL A 909 20.05 22.58 1.72
C VAL A 909 18.96 21.58 2.07
N GLU A 910 17.74 22.09 2.18
CA GLU A 910 16.52 21.31 2.24
C GLU A 910 15.84 21.34 0.88
N THR A 911 15.55 20.19 0.31
CA THR A 911 14.89 20.06 -1.00
C THR A 911 13.40 19.84 -0.84
N LYS A 912 12.60 20.51 -1.66
CA LYS A 912 11.14 20.37 -1.68
C LYS A 912 10.63 20.17 -3.12
N ASP A 913 10.03 19.02 -3.36
CA ASP A 913 9.49 18.63 -4.67
C ASP A 913 8.15 19.35 -4.96
N VAL A 914 8.13 20.65 -4.76
CA VAL A 914 7.02 21.59 -5.04
C VAL A 914 7.57 22.89 -5.58
N ASN A 915 6.73 23.68 -6.26
CA ASN A 915 7.18 24.91 -6.94
C ASN A 915 7.35 26.11 -6.02
N SER A 916 6.76 26.10 -4.82
CA SER A 916 6.86 27.23 -3.88
C SER A 916 6.52 26.85 -2.45
N LYS A 917 6.94 27.71 -1.50
CA LYS A 917 6.68 27.58 -0.06
C LYS A 917 5.17 27.55 0.27
N ASP A 918 4.33 28.20 -0.52
CA ASP A 918 2.88 28.29 -0.27
C ASP A 918 2.15 26.95 -0.44
N ILE A 919 2.69 26.07 -1.28
CA ILE A 919 2.15 24.74 -1.57
C ILE A 919 2.50 23.72 -0.48
N LEU A 920 3.50 24.02 0.35
CA LEU A 920 3.90 23.14 1.45
C LEU A 920 2.78 22.97 2.48
N ARG A 921 2.72 21.79 3.11
CA ARG A 921 1.88 21.57 4.30
C ARG A 921 2.36 22.47 5.44
N ASP A 922 1.46 22.91 6.28
CA ASP A 922 1.81 23.80 7.38
C ASP A 922 2.85 23.18 8.33
N GLU A 923 2.80 21.87 8.56
CA GLU A 923 3.83 21.15 9.32
C GLU A 923 5.23 21.30 8.71
N GLU A 924 5.37 21.21 7.40
CA GLU A 924 6.64 21.36 6.70
C GLU A 924 7.15 22.82 6.78
N LYS A 925 6.23 23.80 6.64
CA LYS A 925 6.56 25.22 6.81
C LYS A 925 7.14 25.51 8.21
N PHE A 926 6.55 24.92 9.25
CA PHE A 926 7.02 25.10 10.62
C PHE A 926 8.36 24.39 10.86
N LYS A 927 8.57 23.19 10.33
CA LYS A 927 9.86 22.50 10.40
C LYS A 927 10.98 23.30 9.75
N ILE A 928 10.73 23.93 8.59
CA ILE A 928 11.68 24.81 7.92
C ILE A 928 12.02 26.03 8.80
N LYS A 929 11.01 26.69 9.40
CA LYS A 929 11.26 27.83 10.31
C LYS A 929 12.12 27.44 11.52
N HIS A 930 11.92 26.24 12.07
CA HIS A 930 12.75 25.73 13.17
C HIS A 930 14.19 25.46 12.71
N ALA A 931 14.37 24.93 11.52
CA ALA A 931 15.68 24.71 10.91
C ALA A 931 16.40 26.04 10.67
N GLU A 932 15.74 27.02 10.06
CA GLU A 932 16.26 28.36 9.88
C GLU A 932 16.78 28.93 11.22
N LYS A 933 15.97 28.89 12.28
CA LYS A 933 16.38 29.38 13.61
C LYS A 933 17.53 28.60 14.26
N PHE A 934 17.58 27.29 14.04
CA PHE A 934 18.66 26.43 14.54
C PHE A 934 19.98 26.75 13.85
N PHE A 935 19.99 26.79 12.52
CA PHE A 935 21.20 27.00 11.75
C PHE A 935 21.74 28.43 11.90
N ASP A 936 20.90 29.47 11.79
CA ASP A 936 21.30 30.86 11.93
C ASP A 936 21.73 31.22 13.37
N GLY A 937 20.95 30.75 14.35
CA GLY A 937 21.14 31.12 15.74
C GLY A 937 22.21 30.30 16.46
N LYS A 938 22.14 28.98 16.40
CA LYS A 938 22.95 28.07 17.23
C LYS A 938 24.23 27.61 16.57
N VAL A 939 24.17 27.20 15.29
CA VAL A 939 25.29 26.55 14.61
C VAL A 939 26.08 27.51 13.72
N LYS A 940 25.45 28.63 13.34
CA LYS A 940 25.99 29.61 12.40
C LYS A 940 26.48 29.00 11.10
N ILE A 941 25.56 28.29 10.44
CA ILE A 941 25.73 27.66 9.14
C ILE A 941 24.60 28.16 8.24
N GLU A 942 24.92 28.53 7.01
CA GLU A 942 23.93 28.99 6.04
C GLU A 942 22.91 27.88 5.75
N PHE A 943 21.61 28.24 5.77
CA PHE A 943 20.52 27.30 5.48
C PHE A 943 19.63 27.82 4.35
N LYS A 944 19.38 27.00 3.33
CA LYS A 944 18.49 27.35 2.21
C LYS A 944 17.47 26.24 1.94
N THR A 945 16.26 26.63 1.57
CA THR A 945 15.25 25.73 1.04
C THR A 945 15.23 25.83 -0.48
N GLN A 946 15.39 24.70 -1.17
CA GLN A 946 15.35 24.60 -2.63
C GLN A 946 13.99 24.03 -3.07
N PHE A 947 13.37 24.68 -4.02
CA PHE A 947 12.12 24.27 -4.69
C PHE A 947 12.41 23.80 -6.12
N THR A 948 11.47 23.10 -6.77
CA THR A 948 11.64 22.53 -8.12
C THR A 948 11.97 23.58 -9.21
N ASN A 949 11.56 24.84 -9.01
CA ASN A 949 11.87 25.93 -9.90
C ASN A 949 13.26 26.58 -9.67
N ASN A 950 14.00 26.17 -8.61
CA ASN A 950 15.29 26.73 -8.26
C ASN A 950 16.42 25.72 -8.55
N LYS A 951 17.46 26.16 -9.25
CA LYS A 951 18.65 25.33 -9.47
C LYS A 951 19.63 25.51 -8.30
N ILE A 952 20.25 24.43 -7.86
CA ILE A 952 21.26 24.46 -6.78
C ILE A 952 22.44 25.39 -7.12
N VAL A 953 22.82 25.48 -8.39
CA VAL A 953 23.86 26.36 -8.89
C VAL A 953 23.54 27.82 -8.63
N ASP A 954 22.28 28.22 -8.79
CA ASP A 954 21.84 29.60 -8.61
C ASP A 954 21.83 29.97 -7.11
N LEU A 955 21.36 29.05 -6.25
CA LEU A 955 21.39 29.22 -4.79
C LEU A 955 22.83 29.38 -4.25
N ILE A 956 23.77 28.60 -4.76
CA ILE A 956 25.19 28.69 -4.37
C ILE A 956 25.79 30.02 -4.86
N LYS A 957 25.45 30.48 -6.05
CA LYS A 957 25.93 31.77 -6.59
C LYS A 957 25.36 32.96 -5.84
N GLU A 958 24.10 32.94 -5.43
CA GLU A 958 23.50 33.99 -4.60
C GLU A 958 24.30 34.21 -3.30
N ILE A 959 24.62 33.13 -2.59
CA ILE A 959 25.42 33.16 -1.35
C ILE A 959 26.83 33.68 -1.62
N ALA A 960 27.43 33.36 -2.75
CA ALA A 960 28.76 33.80 -3.11
C ALA A 960 28.85 35.31 -3.53
N ILE A 961 27.71 35.95 -3.76
CA ILE A 961 27.61 37.36 -4.16
C ILE A 961 27.28 38.27 -2.96
N ASP A 962 26.56 37.73 -1.95
CA ASP A 962 26.09 38.51 -0.79
C ASP A 962 27.16 38.71 0.30
N GLU A 963 28.38 38.16 0.17
CA GLU A 963 29.57 38.43 0.97
C GLU A 963 30.69 39.05 0.09
#